data_cfc10a59cc4e0d93406002f67a0ea2fc
#
_entry.id   cfc10a59cc4e0d93406002f67a0ea2fc
#
_cell.length_a   1.000
_cell.length_b   1.000
_cell.length_c   1.000
_cell.angle_alpha   90.00
_cell.angle_beta   90.00
_cell.angle_gamma   90.00
#
_symmetry.space_group_name_H-M   'P 1'
#
loop_
_entity.id
_entity.type
_entity.pdbx_description
1 polymer ?
#
loop_
_entity_poly.entity_id
_entity_poly.type
_entity_poly.pdbx_seq_one_letter_code
_entity_poly.pdbx_strand_id
1 'polypeptide(L)'
;MLNFLYTILIYPVYMFVDFMLFAADTLTRGNIGVSIVILSVGINLVCLPMYNMAEKLQEKERDVQAGMKSMIDRIKAVFKGDEQYMILSAYYREKGYRPVYALRAMFPLFIQIPFFMAAYSILSSLPALRFTSFLCFNDLSLPDGLLHIGAVQINIMPIVMTAVNIAASAVYTKDLAIKDKAQLYVIAFIFLALLYNSPSGLVLYWTLNNVFSLVKNIFYRIKLKPKTWYKITVVALICLTIITAILTRPTLSDRRKPVMIMASLTIIAALIPFMLKILRSLDEKFPQTIFDDNKKRFSVFLLSAASLAVFAGLTLPSAVIASSPQEFSNFDGFKNPLGILYYSFTQSLGCLFWFICLYKLFSGTVQKHLARLSVVVLVCALINVFLFKGNYGDISNTLIFENEAMLKSSMKYFALNIFTLGAGCAITLIILYSNLSRFMPSITGILLLSFFASVGISSVSIQKEYLYLTKIKAVDSNINQKAYRVSKTGKNIFIFMLDRGVNFFIEPIFENSEIVRNAYTGFTLFENSVTFTTGTVGSTPSLFGGYEYTPENINKRSDELLVDKHNEALSVLPRLFSEQGWNVSFTDPSWLNYSYIYDLSPFKKYDMIAQNTSEKYREYSVDRLSSNNKDGNGITGLRRNMLYFAYFRILPSELRRIFYLGGRGHYAGNTPMQDIKLPFIKAYNALTKLTDEVNFIESGNCLNIIVNETTHEPILAEDVVTLHKDFLVQLAKKYCLNKYTEEHFYVNYLTHEELAKFFTFLKENNCYDNSRIIIVSDHGRYGMEMNGMTWLPKFKNAGFDVQWAIPLMMIKDFDAHGELKKDNTFMTIADTPILAVSDLPEELQINPFSGKTFKETQDKKIVKTMHGIFWDATKQRNLTRFAQVQDLWAYVHDNVYDPDNWSWGRTKRE
;
A
#
# COMPACT_ATOMS: atom_id res chain seq x y z
N MET A 1 8.54 -24.98 5.37
CA MET A 1 10.02 -24.92 5.34
C MET A 1 10.54 -24.17 4.11
N LEU A 2 10.14 -24.54 2.89
CA LEU A 2 10.57 -23.86 1.66
C LEU A 2 10.22 -22.36 1.66
N ASN A 3 9.01 -21.96 2.04
CA ASN A 3 8.61 -20.54 2.11
C ASN A 3 9.42 -19.75 3.15
N PHE A 4 9.79 -20.37 4.27
CA PHE A 4 10.64 -19.73 5.27
C PHE A 4 12.06 -19.50 4.75
N LEU A 5 12.65 -20.49 4.08
CA LEU A 5 13.97 -20.35 3.45
C LEU A 5 13.96 -19.30 2.35
N TYR A 6 12.90 -19.28 1.52
CA TYR A 6 12.71 -18.23 0.51
C TYR A 6 12.68 -16.84 1.15
N THR A 7 11.89 -16.68 2.23
CA THR A 7 11.74 -15.39 2.91
C THR A 7 13.03 -14.88 3.53
N ILE A 8 13.89 -15.77 4.05
CA ILE A 8 15.16 -15.37 4.68
C ILE A 8 16.29 -15.18 3.66
N LEU A 9 16.39 -16.05 2.68
CA LEU A 9 17.55 -16.08 1.77
C LEU A 9 17.32 -15.26 0.51
N ILE A 10 16.13 -15.34 -0.08
CA ILE A 10 15.85 -14.77 -1.41
C ILE A 10 15.13 -13.43 -1.30
N TYR A 11 14.15 -13.32 -0.44
CA TYR A 11 13.30 -12.12 -0.35
C TYR A 11 14.08 -10.82 -0.06
N PRO A 12 15.08 -10.75 0.84
CA PRO A 12 15.88 -9.54 1.03
C PRO A 12 16.67 -9.14 -0.22
N VAL A 13 17.18 -10.15 -0.95
CA VAL A 13 17.89 -9.91 -2.22
C VAL A 13 16.91 -9.42 -3.29
N TYR A 14 15.71 -10.00 -3.32
CA TYR A 14 14.62 -9.56 -4.19
C TYR A 14 14.26 -8.10 -3.93
N MET A 15 14.03 -7.69 -2.67
CA MET A 15 13.78 -6.28 -2.31
C MET A 15 14.93 -5.36 -2.75
N PHE A 16 16.17 -5.81 -2.59
CA PHE A 16 17.34 -5.04 -3.00
C PHE A 16 17.42 -4.88 -4.52
N VAL A 17 17.22 -5.94 -5.29
CA VAL A 17 17.21 -5.91 -6.77
C VAL A 17 16.08 -5.04 -7.29
N ASP A 18 14.89 -5.14 -6.69
CA ASP A 18 13.71 -4.34 -7.01
C ASP A 18 13.95 -2.84 -6.78
N PHE A 19 14.52 -2.49 -5.61
CA PHE A 19 14.92 -1.12 -5.29
C PHE A 19 15.96 -0.58 -6.28
N MET A 20 16.94 -1.38 -6.64
CA MET A 20 17.98 -0.99 -7.60
C MET A 20 17.41 -0.75 -9.00
N LEU A 21 16.49 -1.60 -9.46
CA LEU A 21 15.81 -1.44 -10.74
C LEU A 21 15.00 -0.14 -10.76
N PHE A 22 14.27 0.11 -9.67
CA PHE A 22 13.50 1.34 -9.53
C PHE A 22 14.40 2.58 -9.53
N ALA A 23 15.48 2.57 -8.75
CA ALA A 23 16.41 3.69 -8.72
C ALA A 23 17.00 3.93 -10.14
N ALA A 24 17.34 2.85 -10.86
CA ALA A 24 17.80 2.92 -12.23
C ALA A 24 16.74 3.51 -13.17
N ASP A 25 15.48 3.10 -13.05
CA ASP A 25 14.38 3.60 -13.89
C ASP A 25 14.08 5.08 -13.64
N THR A 26 14.09 5.49 -12.36
CA THR A 26 13.98 6.90 -11.99
C THR A 26 15.11 7.75 -12.60
N LEU A 27 16.33 7.20 -12.63
CA LEU A 27 17.49 7.84 -13.24
C LEU A 27 17.36 7.96 -14.76
N THR A 28 16.83 6.93 -15.42
CA THR A 28 16.70 6.83 -16.87
C THR A 28 15.39 7.40 -17.41
N ARG A 29 14.50 7.87 -16.51
CA ARG A 29 13.18 8.43 -16.86
C ARG A 29 12.27 7.47 -17.61
N GLY A 30 12.20 6.23 -17.15
CA GLY A 30 11.36 5.22 -17.73
C GLY A 30 11.99 4.48 -18.92
N ASN A 31 13.26 4.70 -19.25
CA ASN A 31 13.95 3.87 -20.23
C ASN A 31 14.38 2.56 -19.58
N ILE A 32 13.48 1.59 -19.58
CA ILE A 32 13.69 0.32 -18.88
C ILE A 32 14.89 -0.48 -19.42
N GLY A 33 15.21 -0.37 -20.72
CA GLY A 33 16.36 -1.04 -21.30
C GLY A 33 17.69 -0.53 -20.70
N VAL A 34 17.85 0.79 -20.57
CA VAL A 34 19.01 1.40 -19.89
C VAL A 34 18.98 1.08 -18.40
N SER A 35 17.80 1.01 -17.80
CA SER A 35 17.63 0.63 -16.38
C SER A 35 18.15 -0.77 -16.10
N ILE A 36 17.93 -1.72 -17.00
CA ILE A 36 18.49 -3.08 -16.91
C ILE A 36 20.02 -3.07 -16.98
N VAL A 37 20.60 -2.23 -17.84
CA VAL A 37 22.08 -2.07 -17.91
C VAL A 37 22.63 -1.55 -16.58
N ILE A 38 22.04 -0.49 -16.02
CA ILE A 38 22.44 0.09 -14.73
C ILE A 38 22.26 -0.94 -13.60
N LEU A 39 21.15 -1.66 -13.59
CA LEU A 39 20.86 -2.73 -12.63
C LEU A 39 21.94 -3.79 -12.64
N SER A 40 22.29 -4.31 -13.83
CA SER A 40 23.33 -5.35 -13.97
C SER A 40 24.67 -4.88 -13.42
N VAL A 41 25.13 -3.69 -13.83
CA VAL A 41 26.40 -3.12 -13.36
C VAL A 41 26.36 -2.86 -11.84
N GLY A 42 25.29 -2.25 -11.34
CA GLY A 42 25.11 -1.91 -9.93
C GLY A 42 25.14 -3.14 -9.02
N ILE A 43 24.38 -4.19 -9.36
CA ILE A 43 24.35 -5.44 -8.58
C ILE A 43 25.75 -6.10 -8.57
N ASN A 44 26.39 -6.19 -9.71
CA ASN A 44 27.71 -6.80 -9.80
C ASN A 44 28.78 -6.03 -8.98
N LEU A 45 28.73 -4.70 -8.96
CA LEU A 45 29.60 -3.86 -8.12
C LEU A 45 29.36 -4.10 -6.62
N VAL A 46 28.11 -4.17 -6.19
CA VAL A 46 27.76 -4.43 -4.79
C VAL A 46 28.16 -5.85 -4.37
N CYS A 47 27.99 -6.83 -5.25
CA CYS A 47 28.37 -8.22 -5.00
C CYS A 47 29.87 -8.51 -5.13
N LEU A 48 30.68 -7.58 -5.65
CA LEU A 48 32.09 -7.79 -5.89
C LEU A 48 32.91 -8.27 -4.65
N PRO A 49 32.73 -7.72 -3.43
CA PRO A 49 33.37 -8.24 -2.23
C PRO A 49 32.99 -9.69 -1.92
N MET A 50 31.75 -10.09 -2.18
CA MET A 50 31.26 -11.45 -1.98
C MET A 50 31.93 -12.42 -2.98
N TYR A 51 31.98 -12.03 -4.25
CA TYR A 51 32.67 -12.82 -5.29
C TYR A 51 34.14 -13.01 -4.99
N ASN A 52 34.85 -11.96 -4.58
CA ASN A 52 36.25 -12.02 -4.21
C ASN A 52 36.54 -12.98 -3.04
N MET A 53 35.63 -12.99 -2.03
CA MET A 53 35.75 -13.93 -0.93
C MET A 53 35.49 -15.37 -1.36
N ALA A 54 34.44 -15.56 -2.16
CA ALA A 54 34.06 -16.86 -2.68
C ALA A 54 35.21 -17.47 -3.52
N GLU A 55 35.83 -16.67 -4.38
CA GLU A 55 37.02 -17.08 -5.16
C GLU A 55 38.19 -17.47 -4.27
N LYS A 56 38.52 -16.69 -3.24
CA LYS A 56 39.57 -17.03 -2.26
C LYS A 56 39.30 -18.34 -1.51
N LEU A 57 38.04 -18.60 -1.13
CA LEU A 57 37.66 -19.85 -0.48
C LEU A 57 37.79 -21.04 -1.43
N GLN A 58 37.39 -20.85 -2.68
CA GLN A 58 37.55 -21.87 -3.72
C GLN A 58 39.00 -22.17 -4.04
N GLU A 59 39.85 -21.14 -4.14
CA GLU A 59 41.28 -21.27 -4.34
C GLU A 59 41.90 -22.04 -3.19
N LYS A 60 41.65 -21.66 -1.95
CA LYS A 60 42.14 -22.36 -0.75
C LYS A 60 41.74 -23.82 -0.72
N GLU A 61 40.49 -24.15 -1.09
CA GLU A 61 39.98 -25.51 -1.12
C GLU A 61 40.69 -26.33 -2.21
N ARG A 62 40.91 -25.75 -3.39
CA ARG A 62 41.68 -26.38 -4.48
C ARG A 62 43.11 -26.72 -4.07
N ASP A 63 43.80 -25.78 -3.39
CA ASP A 63 45.17 -25.97 -2.93
C ASP A 63 45.26 -27.13 -1.92
N VAL A 64 44.28 -27.19 -0.97
CA VAL A 64 44.19 -28.27 0.00
C VAL A 64 43.93 -29.61 -0.69
N GLN A 65 42.99 -29.68 -1.64
CA GLN A 65 42.69 -30.89 -2.40
C GLN A 65 43.85 -31.29 -3.30
N ALA A 66 44.55 -30.38 -3.95
CA ALA A 66 45.72 -30.64 -4.78
C ALA A 66 46.85 -31.24 -3.94
N GLY A 67 47.09 -30.71 -2.73
CA GLY A 67 48.11 -31.24 -1.81
C GLY A 67 47.82 -32.66 -1.32
N MET A 68 46.54 -33.05 -1.25
CA MET A 68 46.11 -34.38 -0.82
C MET A 68 45.97 -35.40 -1.98
N LYS A 69 45.86 -34.93 -3.21
CA LYS A 69 45.46 -35.73 -4.38
C LYS A 69 46.38 -36.94 -4.60
N SER A 70 47.72 -36.79 -4.57
CA SER A 70 48.68 -37.87 -4.84
C SER A 70 48.48 -39.04 -3.86
N MET A 71 48.24 -38.75 -2.58
CA MET A 71 48.03 -39.78 -1.55
C MET A 71 46.66 -40.43 -1.67
N ILE A 72 45.64 -39.61 -1.94
CA ILE A 72 44.27 -40.10 -2.19
C ILE A 72 44.26 -41.07 -3.39
N ASP A 73 44.93 -40.72 -4.47
CA ASP A 73 45.03 -41.55 -5.69
C ASP A 73 45.78 -42.85 -5.40
N ARG A 74 46.83 -42.85 -4.61
CA ARG A 74 47.55 -44.05 -4.16
C ARG A 74 46.68 -44.95 -3.29
N ILE A 75 45.95 -44.37 -2.30
CA ILE A 75 45.04 -45.15 -1.45
C ILE A 75 43.94 -45.80 -2.31
N LYS A 76 43.36 -45.07 -3.27
CA LYS A 76 42.31 -45.60 -4.18
C LYS A 76 42.83 -46.66 -5.15
N ALA A 77 44.12 -46.62 -5.52
CA ALA A 77 44.73 -47.62 -6.38
C ALA A 77 45.04 -48.94 -5.65
N VAL A 78 45.36 -48.87 -4.36
CA VAL A 78 45.82 -50.05 -3.56
C VAL A 78 44.64 -50.72 -2.82
N PHE A 79 43.73 -49.94 -2.24
CA PHE A 79 42.65 -50.42 -1.36
C PHE A 79 41.27 -50.30 -2.06
N LYS A 80 40.34 -51.21 -1.73
CA LYS A 80 38.95 -51.24 -2.26
C LYS A 80 37.91 -51.48 -1.14
N GLY A 81 36.68 -51.08 -1.37
CA GLY A 81 35.57 -51.28 -0.43
C GLY A 81 35.73 -50.56 0.90
N ASP A 82 35.37 -51.26 1.98
CA ASP A 82 35.39 -50.68 3.34
C ASP A 82 36.78 -50.28 3.82
N GLU A 83 37.79 -51.06 3.42
CA GLU A 83 39.19 -50.79 3.76
C GLU A 83 39.67 -49.48 3.15
N GLN A 84 39.31 -49.21 1.88
CA GLN A 84 39.58 -47.93 1.23
C GLN A 84 38.90 -46.77 1.97
N TYR A 85 37.63 -46.94 2.38
CA TYR A 85 36.89 -45.91 3.12
C TYR A 85 37.52 -45.63 4.49
N MET A 86 37.93 -46.65 5.23
CA MET A 86 38.57 -46.50 6.55
C MET A 86 39.91 -45.77 6.45
N ILE A 87 40.74 -46.14 5.50
CA ILE A 87 42.06 -45.53 5.31
C ILE A 87 41.92 -44.06 4.82
N LEU A 88 41.00 -43.79 3.88
CA LEU A 88 40.68 -42.43 3.46
C LEU A 88 40.14 -41.56 4.60
N SER A 89 39.30 -42.11 5.46
CA SER A 89 38.77 -41.43 6.63
C SER A 89 39.86 -41.11 7.65
N ALA A 90 40.75 -42.02 7.89
CA ALA A 90 41.93 -41.83 8.76
C ALA A 90 42.87 -40.76 8.21
N TYR A 91 43.17 -40.78 6.91
CA TYR A 91 43.99 -39.78 6.24
C TYR A 91 43.36 -38.39 6.28
N TYR A 92 42.06 -38.25 6.02
CA TYR A 92 41.33 -37.00 6.13
C TYR A 92 41.37 -36.43 7.55
N ARG A 93 41.26 -37.30 8.56
CA ARG A 93 41.35 -36.90 9.97
C ARG A 93 42.75 -36.42 10.34
N GLU A 94 43.79 -37.12 9.87
CA GLU A 94 45.19 -36.73 10.06
C GLU A 94 45.43 -35.33 9.47
N LYS A 95 44.96 -35.04 8.30
CA LYS A 95 45.08 -33.74 7.62
C LYS A 95 44.08 -32.66 8.13
N GLY A 96 43.27 -32.97 9.13
CA GLY A 96 42.26 -32.06 9.64
C GLY A 96 41.18 -31.69 8.58
N TYR A 97 41.04 -32.52 7.54
CA TYR A 97 40.14 -32.30 6.44
C TYR A 97 38.80 -33.06 6.64
N ARG A 98 37.67 -32.40 6.36
CA ARG A 98 36.35 -33.05 6.32
C ARG A 98 35.84 -33.04 4.89
N PRO A 99 35.29 -34.12 4.32
CA PRO A 99 34.77 -34.17 2.95
C PRO A 99 33.71 -33.07 2.66
N VAL A 100 32.97 -32.68 3.70
CA VAL A 100 31.99 -31.56 3.62
C VAL A 100 32.67 -30.22 3.24
N TYR A 101 33.99 -30.05 3.48
CA TYR A 101 34.72 -28.87 3.08
C TYR A 101 34.81 -28.68 1.56
N ALA A 102 34.62 -29.74 0.78
CA ALA A 102 34.52 -29.67 -0.68
C ALA A 102 33.33 -28.76 -1.13
N LEU A 103 32.29 -28.61 -0.32
CA LEU A 103 31.18 -27.67 -0.58
C LEU A 103 31.64 -26.21 -0.60
N ARG A 104 32.82 -25.90 -0.02
CA ARG A 104 33.40 -24.55 -0.09
C ARG A 104 33.73 -24.16 -1.52
N ALA A 105 34.05 -25.11 -2.38
CA ALA A 105 34.28 -24.85 -3.79
C ALA A 105 33.02 -24.44 -4.54
N MET A 106 31.85 -24.84 -4.04
CA MET A 106 30.52 -24.46 -4.60
C MET A 106 29.97 -23.14 -4.01
N PHE A 107 30.62 -22.55 -3.02
CA PHE A 107 30.14 -21.36 -2.33
C PHE A 107 29.87 -20.16 -3.27
N PRO A 108 30.66 -19.90 -4.33
CA PRO A 108 30.35 -18.86 -5.31
C PRO A 108 28.98 -19.07 -5.98
N LEU A 109 28.66 -20.32 -6.30
CA LEU A 109 27.38 -20.69 -6.92
C LEU A 109 26.21 -20.46 -5.95
N PHE A 110 26.38 -20.90 -4.69
CA PHE A 110 25.32 -20.70 -3.67
C PHE A 110 25.02 -19.22 -3.41
N ILE A 111 26.02 -18.34 -3.48
CA ILE A 111 25.79 -16.89 -3.35
C ILE A 111 25.02 -16.33 -4.56
N GLN A 112 25.25 -16.85 -5.76
CA GLN A 112 24.62 -16.35 -6.97
C GLN A 112 23.16 -16.76 -7.09
N ILE A 113 22.74 -17.91 -6.51
CA ILE A 113 21.37 -18.42 -6.61
C ILE A 113 20.32 -17.40 -6.14
N PRO A 114 20.44 -16.75 -4.95
CA PRO A 114 19.45 -15.76 -4.52
C PRO A 114 19.31 -14.58 -5.47
N PHE A 115 20.44 -14.09 -6.01
CA PHE A 115 20.41 -12.98 -6.99
C PHE A 115 19.82 -13.41 -8.33
N PHE A 116 20.11 -14.63 -8.75
CA PHE A 116 19.50 -15.23 -9.94
C PHE A 116 17.99 -15.31 -9.78
N MET A 117 17.51 -15.90 -8.70
CA MET A 117 16.09 -16.09 -8.45
C MET A 117 15.35 -14.75 -8.33
N ALA A 118 15.97 -13.77 -7.68
CA ALA A 118 15.40 -12.44 -7.55
C ALA A 118 15.28 -11.73 -8.90
N ALA A 119 16.36 -11.68 -9.69
CA ALA A 119 16.37 -11.04 -11.00
C ALA A 119 15.41 -11.77 -11.98
N TYR A 120 15.40 -13.10 -11.97
CA TYR A 120 14.50 -13.92 -12.77
C TYR A 120 13.03 -13.60 -12.43
N SER A 121 12.69 -13.64 -11.14
CA SER A 121 11.31 -13.35 -10.70
C SER A 121 10.84 -11.95 -11.10
N ILE A 122 11.70 -10.94 -10.98
CA ILE A 122 11.35 -9.56 -11.33
C ILE A 122 11.25 -9.39 -12.86
N LEU A 123 12.30 -9.71 -13.59
CA LEU A 123 12.40 -9.40 -15.02
C LEU A 123 11.55 -10.32 -15.91
N SER A 124 11.18 -11.53 -15.46
CA SER A 124 10.27 -12.40 -16.21
C SER A 124 8.80 -11.95 -16.17
N SER A 125 8.40 -11.18 -15.17
CA SER A 125 7.01 -10.77 -14.97
C SER A 125 6.80 -9.26 -14.98
N LEU A 126 7.83 -8.46 -15.29
CA LEU A 126 7.79 -6.99 -15.24
C LEU A 126 6.89 -6.40 -16.33
N PRO A 127 5.75 -5.78 -15.98
CA PRO A 127 4.83 -5.20 -16.98
C PRO A 127 5.46 -4.08 -17.82
N ALA A 128 6.43 -3.34 -17.26
CA ALA A 128 7.14 -2.27 -17.95
C ALA A 128 7.99 -2.73 -19.13
N LEU A 129 8.23 -4.04 -19.28
CA LEU A 129 8.92 -4.60 -20.45
C LEU A 129 8.00 -4.74 -21.66
N ARG A 130 6.66 -4.80 -21.46
CA ARG A 130 5.70 -5.02 -22.54
C ARG A 130 5.68 -3.85 -23.52
N PHE A 131 5.73 -4.18 -24.80
CA PHE A 131 5.73 -3.21 -25.90
C PHE A 131 6.88 -2.18 -25.83
N THR A 132 7.96 -2.50 -25.08
CA THR A 132 9.12 -1.63 -24.95
C THR A 132 10.25 -2.14 -25.84
N SER A 133 10.64 -1.33 -26.82
CA SER A 133 11.77 -1.61 -27.70
C SER A 133 13.09 -1.09 -27.09
N PHE A 134 14.17 -1.84 -27.29
CA PHE A 134 15.51 -1.42 -26.86
C PHE A 134 16.61 -2.07 -27.74
N LEU A 135 17.52 -1.28 -28.30
CA LEU A 135 18.55 -1.74 -29.26
C LEU A 135 17.92 -2.50 -30.44
N CYS A 136 18.23 -3.78 -30.59
CA CYS A 136 17.70 -4.65 -31.63
C CYS A 136 16.41 -5.41 -31.23
N PHE A 137 15.91 -5.19 -30.00
CA PHE A 137 14.71 -5.86 -29.50
C PHE A 137 13.46 -5.01 -29.75
N ASN A 138 12.44 -5.60 -30.35
CA ASN A 138 11.15 -4.93 -30.59
C ASN A 138 10.28 -4.90 -29.31
N ASP A 139 10.36 -5.94 -28.49
CA ASP A 139 9.64 -6.07 -27.21
C ASP A 139 10.50 -6.84 -26.20
N LEU A 140 10.86 -6.17 -25.12
CA LEU A 140 11.69 -6.76 -24.06
C LEU A 140 10.96 -7.81 -23.22
N SER A 141 9.63 -7.91 -23.31
CA SER A 141 8.83 -8.91 -22.60
C SER A 141 8.74 -10.26 -23.31
N LEU A 142 9.14 -10.31 -24.59
CA LEU A 142 9.10 -11.50 -25.43
C LEU A 142 10.51 -12.05 -25.71
N PRO A 143 10.66 -13.33 -26.11
CA PRO A 143 11.91 -13.85 -26.68
C PRO A 143 12.35 -12.99 -27.88
N ASP A 144 13.67 -12.91 -28.11
CA ASP A 144 14.23 -11.94 -29.07
C ASP A 144 13.88 -12.23 -30.55
N GLY A 145 13.76 -13.49 -30.95
CA GLY A 145 13.35 -13.88 -32.27
C GLY A 145 14.05 -13.17 -33.43
N LEU A 146 15.35 -12.80 -33.27
CA LEU A 146 16.04 -11.93 -34.19
C LEU A 146 16.34 -12.56 -35.56
N LEU A 147 16.35 -13.90 -35.66
CA LEU A 147 16.57 -14.59 -36.91
C LEU A 147 15.39 -15.48 -37.25
N HIS A 148 14.89 -15.37 -38.49
CA HIS A 148 13.84 -16.21 -39.04
C HIS A 148 14.40 -17.08 -40.18
N ILE A 149 14.30 -18.38 -40.05
CA ILE A 149 14.63 -19.34 -41.10
C ILE A 149 13.35 -20.11 -41.47
N GLY A 150 12.67 -19.66 -42.52
CA GLY A 150 11.34 -20.17 -42.87
C GLY A 150 10.32 -19.90 -41.79
N ALA A 151 9.67 -20.93 -41.29
CA ALA A 151 8.70 -20.83 -40.18
C ALA A 151 9.33 -20.90 -38.77
N VAL A 152 10.64 -21.13 -38.66
CA VAL A 152 11.34 -21.28 -37.37
C VAL A 152 11.95 -19.95 -36.92
N GLN A 153 11.60 -19.54 -35.72
CA GLN A 153 12.11 -18.36 -35.07
C GLN A 153 13.29 -18.77 -34.16
N ILE A 154 14.45 -18.16 -34.36
CA ILE A 154 15.66 -18.43 -33.57
C ILE A 154 16.01 -17.27 -32.68
N ASN A 155 16.15 -17.56 -31.37
CA ASN A 155 16.53 -16.58 -30.38
C ASN A 155 18.07 -16.48 -30.32
N ILE A 156 18.64 -15.40 -30.79
CA ILE A 156 20.10 -15.19 -30.94
C ILE A 156 20.72 -14.78 -29.62
N MET A 157 20.04 -13.95 -28.82
CA MET A 157 20.62 -13.36 -27.61
C MET A 157 21.02 -14.41 -26.55
N PRO A 158 20.28 -15.50 -26.30
CA PRO A 158 20.73 -16.58 -25.41
C PRO A 158 21.99 -17.26 -25.93
N ILE A 159 22.18 -17.35 -27.23
CA ILE A 159 23.39 -17.92 -27.84
C ILE A 159 24.59 -16.97 -27.61
N VAL A 160 24.41 -15.66 -27.85
CA VAL A 160 25.42 -14.63 -27.56
C VAL A 160 25.78 -14.62 -26.07
N MET A 161 24.79 -14.67 -25.20
CA MET A 161 24.97 -14.78 -23.74
C MET A 161 25.87 -15.97 -23.38
N THR A 162 25.60 -17.14 -23.98
CA THR A 162 26.36 -18.35 -23.74
C THR A 162 27.78 -18.25 -24.28
N ALA A 163 27.97 -17.68 -25.48
CA ALA A 163 29.31 -17.44 -26.04
C ALA A 163 30.17 -16.52 -25.16
N VAL A 164 29.57 -15.42 -24.65
CA VAL A 164 30.24 -14.51 -23.69
C VAL A 164 30.58 -15.23 -22.38
N ASN A 165 29.68 -16.10 -21.89
CA ASN A 165 29.95 -16.90 -20.67
C ASN A 165 31.09 -17.88 -20.89
N ILE A 166 31.13 -18.58 -22.02
CA ILE A 166 32.25 -19.49 -22.39
C ILE A 166 33.56 -18.69 -22.47
N ALA A 167 33.56 -17.50 -23.11
CA ALA A 167 34.73 -16.64 -23.17
C ALA A 167 35.20 -16.19 -21.79
N ALA A 168 34.30 -15.76 -20.92
CA ALA A 168 34.59 -15.39 -19.53
C ALA A 168 35.17 -16.56 -18.74
N SER A 169 34.59 -17.76 -18.91
CA SER A 169 35.08 -19.01 -18.30
C SER A 169 36.44 -19.43 -18.83
N ALA A 170 36.71 -19.32 -20.13
CA ALA A 170 37.99 -19.62 -20.75
C ALA A 170 39.12 -18.71 -20.21
N VAL A 171 38.83 -17.41 -20.06
CA VAL A 171 39.74 -16.44 -19.44
C VAL A 171 40.03 -16.82 -17.98
N TYR A 172 39.02 -17.19 -17.23
CA TYR A 172 39.15 -17.56 -15.81
C TYR A 172 39.89 -18.87 -15.62
N THR A 173 39.61 -19.87 -16.46
CA THR A 173 40.11 -21.26 -16.28
C THR A 173 41.38 -21.58 -17.01
N LYS A 174 42.13 -20.58 -17.56
CA LYS A 174 43.30 -20.82 -18.38
C LYS A 174 44.31 -21.81 -17.74
N ASP A 175 44.49 -21.74 -16.43
CA ASP A 175 45.43 -22.51 -15.64
C ASP A 175 44.81 -23.68 -14.85
N LEU A 176 43.51 -24.03 -15.17
CA LEU A 176 42.76 -25.09 -14.49
C LEU A 176 42.79 -26.43 -15.23
N ALA A 177 42.55 -27.52 -14.50
CA ALA A 177 42.40 -28.87 -15.05
C ALA A 177 41.18 -28.96 -16.01
N ILE A 178 41.25 -29.86 -16.99
CA ILE A 178 40.20 -30.08 -18.02
C ILE A 178 38.84 -30.36 -17.39
N LYS A 179 38.81 -31.11 -16.28
CA LYS A 179 37.55 -31.45 -15.56
C LYS A 179 36.81 -30.20 -15.03
N ASP A 180 37.56 -29.23 -14.50
CA ASP A 180 36.98 -28.01 -13.93
C ASP A 180 36.47 -27.08 -15.06
N LYS A 181 37.16 -27.09 -16.23
CA LYS A 181 36.71 -26.39 -17.45
C LYS A 181 35.39 -26.99 -17.96
N ALA A 182 35.34 -28.32 -18.06
CA ALA A 182 34.16 -29.02 -18.54
C ALA A 182 32.90 -28.72 -17.70
N GLN A 183 33.04 -28.66 -16.37
CA GLN A 183 31.94 -28.34 -15.47
C GLN A 183 31.35 -26.95 -15.76
N LEU A 184 32.16 -25.92 -15.98
CA LEU A 184 31.72 -24.56 -16.27
C LEU A 184 31.00 -24.45 -17.64
N TYR A 185 31.50 -25.19 -18.63
CA TYR A 185 30.85 -25.23 -19.95
C TYR A 185 29.47 -25.94 -19.92
N VAL A 186 29.37 -27.05 -19.16
CA VAL A 186 28.08 -27.74 -18.95
C VAL A 186 27.07 -26.80 -18.30
N ILE A 187 27.46 -26.04 -17.27
CA ILE A 187 26.59 -25.06 -16.64
C ILE A 187 26.16 -23.98 -17.63
N ALA A 188 27.06 -23.51 -18.51
CA ALA A 188 26.69 -22.51 -19.53
C ALA A 188 25.65 -23.03 -20.51
N PHE A 189 25.71 -24.30 -20.92
CA PHE A 189 24.71 -24.95 -21.78
C PHE A 189 23.37 -25.18 -21.05
N ILE A 190 23.39 -25.51 -19.76
CA ILE A 190 22.15 -25.59 -18.93
C ILE A 190 21.46 -24.24 -18.90
N PHE A 191 22.19 -23.15 -18.71
CA PHE A 191 21.61 -21.80 -18.75
C PHE A 191 21.09 -21.43 -20.14
N LEU A 192 21.75 -21.86 -21.22
CA LEU A 192 21.21 -21.68 -22.57
C LEU A 192 19.83 -22.33 -22.70
N ALA A 193 19.69 -23.60 -22.28
CA ALA A 193 18.42 -24.31 -22.37
C ALA A 193 17.32 -23.66 -21.52
N LEU A 194 17.64 -23.23 -20.27
CA LEU A 194 16.68 -22.60 -19.38
C LEU A 194 16.23 -21.22 -19.84
N LEU A 195 17.12 -20.43 -20.46
CA LEU A 195 16.83 -19.04 -20.84
C LEU A 195 16.48 -18.86 -22.32
N TYR A 196 16.47 -19.93 -23.11
CA TYR A 196 16.26 -19.84 -24.56
C TYR A 196 14.95 -19.16 -24.97
N ASN A 197 13.86 -19.48 -24.25
CA ASN A 197 12.53 -18.92 -24.48
C ASN A 197 12.15 -17.84 -23.45
N SER A 198 13.13 -17.30 -22.74
CA SER A 198 12.88 -16.26 -21.73
C SER A 198 12.76 -14.87 -22.38
N PRO A 199 12.08 -13.90 -21.70
CA PRO A 199 12.00 -12.52 -22.15
C PRO A 199 13.38 -11.93 -22.47
N SER A 200 13.49 -11.21 -23.58
CA SER A 200 14.75 -10.62 -24.04
C SER A 200 15.37 -9.64 -23.03
N GLY A 201 14.56 -8.94 -22.25
CA GLY A 201 15.03 -8.11 -21.13
C GLY A 201 15.76 -8.90 -20.04
N LEU A 202 15.33 -10.12 -19.71
CA LEU A 202 16.00 -11.01 -18.78
C LEU A 202 17.32 -11.54 -19.36
N VAL A 203 17.29 -11.96 -20.63
CA VAL A 203 18.49 -12.47 -21.32
C VAL A 203 19.53 -11.35 -21.48
N LEU A 204 19.10 -10.11 -21.75
CA LEU A 204 19.98 -8.94 -21.77
C LEU A 204 20.68 -8.73 -20.43
N TYR A 205 19.94 -8.77 -19.31
CA TYR A 205 20.52 -8.67 -17.96
C TYR A 205 21.61 -9.74 -17.74
N TRP A 206 21.37 -10.98 -18.11
CA TRP A 206 22.35 -12.07 -17.97
C TRP A 206 23.55 -11.92 -18.89
N THR A 207 23.35 -11.46 -20.11
CA THR A 207 24.45 -11.16 -21.03
C THR A 207 25.37 -10.09 -20.45
N LEU A 208 24.81 -9.02 -19.89
CA LEU A 208 25.56 -7.94 -19.24
C LEU A 208 26.31 -8.45 -18.00
N ASN A 209 25.72 -9.35 -17.20
CA ASN A 209 26.40 -9.97 -16.08
C ASN A 209 27.60 -10.81 -16.54
N ASN A 210 27.47 -11.54 -17.63
CA ASN A 210 28.59 -12.33 -18.22
C ASN A 210 29.68 -11.41 -18.80
N VAL A 211 29.29 -10.30 -19.46
CA VAL A 211 30.24 -9.26 -19.92
C VAL A 211 31.00 -8.66 -18.74
N PHE A 212 30.29 -8.30 -17.65
CA PHE A 212 30.93 -7.79 -16.43
C PHE A 212 31.94 -8.82 -15.86
N SER A 213 31.57 -10.09 -15.81
CA SER A 213 32.43 -11.17 -15.35
C SER A 213 33.68 -11.33 -16.24
N LEU A 214 33.51 -11.25 -17.56
CA LEU A 214 34.61 -11.28 -18.53
C LEU A 214 35.55 -10.10 -18.29
N VAL A 215 35.02 -8.88 -18.20
CA VAL A 215 35.80 -7.68 -17.93
C VAL A 215 36.52 -7.79 -16.59
N LYS A 216 35.85 -8.21 -15.52
CA LYS A 216 36.43 -8.44 -14.20
C LYS A 216 37.62 -9.43 -14.29
N ASN A 217 37.47 -10.55 -14.98
CA ASN A 217 38.49 -11.59 -15.09
C ASN A 217 39.72 -11.08 -15.87
N ILE A 218 39.53 -10.29 -16.93
CA ILE A 218 40.60 -9.62 -17.67
C ILE A 218 41.32 -8.62 -16.75
N PHE A 219 40.60 -7.81 -16.02
CA PHE A 219 41.18 -6.80 -15.13
C PHE A 219 41.99 -7.42 -13.98
N TYR A 220 41.55 -8.52 -13.36
CA TYR A 220 42.32 -9.21 -12.32
C TYR A 220 43.66 -9.76 -12.81
N ARG A 221 43.77 -10.08 -14.09
CA ARG A 221 45.04 -10.48 -14.73
C ARG A 221 46.01 -9.32 -14.85
N ILE A 222 45.55 -8.07 -15.01
CA ILE A 222 46.42 -6.90 -15.21
C ILE A 222 47.13 -6.47 -13.91
N LYS A 223 46.73 -7.01 -12.71
CA LYS A 223 47.34 -6.77 -11.38
C LYS A 223 47.63 -5.30 -11.08
N LEU A 224 46.70 -4.37 -11.38
CA LEU A 224 46.86 -2.95 -11.07
C LEU A 224 46.82 -2.68 -9.57
N LYS A 225 47.60 -1.68 -9.11
CA LYS A 225 47.58 -1.25 -7.71
C LYS A 225 46.24 -0.64 -7.34
N PRO A 226 45.70 -0.81 -6.10
CA PRO A 226 44.40 -0.28 -5.68
C PRO A 226 44.25 1.23 -5.89
N LYS A 227 45.31 2.02 -5.73
CA LYS A 227 45.31 3.46 -5.99
C LYS A 227 45.06 3.81 -7.46
N THR A 228 45.57 2.97 -8.37
CA THR A 228 45.39 3.15 -9.82
C THR A 228 43.94 2.84 -10.20
N TRP A 229 43.39 1.76 -9.63
CA TRP A 229 41.95 1.41 -9.76
C TRP A 229 41.05 2.54 -9.34
N TYR A 230 41.26 3.08 -8.13
CA TYR A 230 40.47 4.22 -7.64
C TYR A 230 40.51 5.41 -8.62
N LYS A 231 41.71 5.77 -9.12
CA LYS A 231 41.84 6.86 -10.11
C LYS A 231 41.03 6.59 -11.37
N ILE A 232 41.14 5.36 -11.93
CA ILE A 232 40.37 4.95 -13.12
C ILE A 232 38.89 5.06 -12.88
N THR A 233 38.38 4.60 -11.74
CA THR A 233 36.96 4.67 -11.39
C THR A 233 36.46 6.10 -11.29
N VAL A 234 37.19 6.99 -10.62
CA VAL A 234 36.84 8.41 -10.49
C VAL A 234 36.83 9.10 -11.85
N VAL A 235 37.86 8.84 -12.70
CA VAL A 235 37.91 9.40 -14.07
C VAL A 235 36.72 8.88 -14.90
N ALA A 236 36.40 7.58 -14.83
CA ALA A 236 35.26 7.03 -15.54
C ALA A 236 33.93 7.67 -15.10
N LEU A 237 33.73 7.91 -13.80
CA LEU A 237 32.56 8.61 -13.28
C LEU A 237 32.49 10.07 -13.75
N ILE A 238 33.63 10.77 -13.81
CA ILE A 238 33.71 12.13 -14.35
C ILE A 238 33.32 12.13 -15.83
N CYS A 239 33.88 11.21 -16.63
CA CYS A 239 33.55 11.07 -18.05
C CYS A 239 32.05 10.76 -18.25
N LEU A 240 31.48 9.86 -17.45
CA LEU A 240 30.06 9.53 -17.46
C LEU A 240 29.18 10.74 -17.09
N THR A 241 29.60 11.53 -16.11
CA THR A 241 28.91 12.77 -15.73
C THR A 241 28.92 13.78 -16.87
N ILE A 242 30.06 13.96 -17.54
CA ILE A 242 30.20 14.85 -18.70
C ILE A 242 29.36 14.35 -19.88
N ILE A 243 29.39 13.07 -20.18
CA ILE A 243 28.58 12.47 -21.25
C ILE A 243 27.09 12.66 -20.95
N THR A 244 26.65 12.43 -19.71
CA THR A 244 25.28 12.65 -19.30
C THR A 244 24.89 14.13 -19.46
N ALA A 245 25.78 15.06 -19.10
CA ALA A 245 25.56 16.50 -19.26
C ALA A 245 25.45 16.93 -20.74
N ILE A 246 26.26 16.33 -21.62
CA ILE A 246 26.24 16.61 -23.08
C ILE A 246 24.96 16.03 -23.71
N LEU A 247 24.58 14.82 -23.37
CA LEU A 247 23.41 14.15 -23.92
C LEU A 247 22.09 14.77 -23.43
N THR A 248 22.09 15.41 -22.26
CA THR A 248 20.93 16.10 -21.70
C THR A 248 20.92 17.57 -22.13
N ARG A 249 20.37 17.89 -23.34
CA ARG A 249 20.25 19.29 -23.83
C ARG A 249 19.43 20.20 -22.89
N PRO A 250 19.77 21.53 -22.80
CA PRO A 250 19.37 22.42 -21.68
C PRO A 250 17.93 22.96 -21.71
N THR A 251 17.02 22.45 -22.53
CA THR A 251 15.70 23.08 -22.76
C THR A 251 14.56 22.70 -21.78
N LEU A 252 14.77 21.87 -20.76
CA LEU A 252 13.72 21.51 -19.79
C LEU A 252 14.30 21.39 -18.39
N SER A 253 13.65 22.05 -17.41
CA SER A 253 14.07 22.10 -16.00
C SER A 253 14.26 20.71 -15.33
N ASP A 254 13.56 19.70 -15.82
CA ASP A 254 13.63 18.33 -15.30
C ASP A 254 14.87 17.53 -15.74
N ARG A 255 15.59 17.98 -16.76
CA ARG A 255 16.79 17.31 -17.26
C ARG A 255 18.04 17.48 -16.38
N ARG A 256 17.99 18.39 -15.41
CA ARG A 256 19.10 18.61 -14.46
C ARG A 256 19.29 17.49 -13.44
N LYS A 257 18.23 16.75 -13.11
CA LYS A 257 18.27 15.71 -12.07
C LYS A 257 19.28 14.58 -12.34
N PRO A 258 19.34 13.93 -13.52
CA PRO A 258 20.32 12.88 -13.80
C PRO A 258 21.77 13.38 -13.69
N VAL A 259 22.03 14.58 -14.19
CA VAL A 259 23.37 15.20 -14.11
C VAL A 259 23.75 15.48 -12.66
N MET A 260 22.83 16.00 -11.85
CA MET A 260 23.06 16.25 -10.43
C MET A 260 23.33 14.96 -9.66
N ILE A 261 22.61 13.88 -9.97
CA ILE A 261 22.82 12.58 -9.33
C ILE A 261 24.20 12.00 -9.70
N MET A 262 24.55 12.01 -10.98
CA MET A 262 25.87 11.55 -11.43
C MET A 262 27.00 12.39 -10.86
N ALA A 263 26.83 13.71 -10.79
CA ALA A 263 27.77 14.62 -10.15
C ALA A 263 27.91 14.33 -8.65
N SER A 264 26.79 14.09 -7.95
CA SER A 264 26.81 13.72 -6.54
C SER A 264 27.54 12.39 -6.28
N LEU A 265 27.28 11.37 -7.09
CA LEU A 265 28.00 10.09 -7.02
C LEU A 265 29.50 10.26 -7.27
N THR A 266 29.87 11.09 -8.22
CA THR A 266 31.27 11.40 -8.53
C THR A 266 31.93 12.13 -7.36
N ILE A 267 31.28 13.12 -6.74
CA ILE A 267 31.77 13.85 -5.57
C ILE A 267 31.94 12.89 -4.38
N ILE A 268 30.95 12.04 -4.11
CA ILE A 268 31.00 11.03 -3.04
C ILE A 268 32.19 10.11 -3.27
N ALA A 269 32.36 9.58 -4.49
CA ALA A 269 33.48 8.71 -4.83
C ALA A 269 34.83 9.42 -4.65
N ALA A 270 34.91 10.69 -5.05
CA ALA A 270 36.13 11.50 -4.88
C ALA A 270 36.47 11.81 -3.40
N LEU A 271 35.45 11.89 -2.54
CA LEU A 271 35.61 12.15 -1.11
C LEU A 271 35.99 10.91 -0.28
N ILE A 272 35.80 9.68 -0.81
CA ILE A 272 36.10 8.43 -0.08
C ILE A 272 37.50 8.42 0.58
N PRO A 273 38.60 8.75 -0.09
CA PRO A 273 39.93 8.72 0.54
C PRO A 273 40.05 9.74 1.67
N PHE A 274 39.43 10.89 1.53
CA PHE A 274 39.41 11.93 2.55
C PHE A 274 38.64 11.46 3.77
N MET A 275 37.44 10.89 3.59
CA MET A 275 36.65 10.27 4.63
C MET A 275 37.42 9.15 5.35
N LEU A 276 38.07 8.26 4.60
CA LEU A 276 38.88 7.20 5.16
C LEU A 276 40.10 7.74 5.95
N LYS A 277 40.70 8.86 5.51
CA LYS A 277 41.78 9.53 6.24
C LYS A 277 41.27 10.12 7.57
N ILE A 278 40.11 10.77 7.55
CA ILE A 278 39.49 11.30 8.79
C ILE A 278 39.19 10.14 9.76
N LEU A 279 38.56 9.07 9.29
CA LEU A 279 38.22 7.92 10.13
C LEU A 279 39.49 7.27 10.76
N ARG A 280 40.58 7.14 9.98
CA ARG A 280 41.87 6.65 10.50
C ARG A 280 42.46 7.60 11.55
N SER A 281 42.44 8.89 11.27
CA SER A 281 42.92 9.92 12.24
C SER A 281 42.12 9.90 13.54
N LEU A 282 40.81 9.67 13.45
CA LEU A 282 39.97 9.54 14.64
C LEU A 282 40.30 8.24 15.42
N ASP A 283 40.50 7.11 14.71
CA ASP A 283 40.91 5.85 15.35
C ASP A 283 42.29 5.95 16.03
N GLU A 284 43.23 6.71 15.46
CA GLU A 284 44.56 6.96 16.05
C GLU A 284 44.50 7.87 17.27
N LYS A 285 43.63 8.91 17.24
CA LYS A 285 43.47 9.87 18.35
C LYS A 285 42.73 9.28 19.55
N PHE A 286 41.85 8.32 19.33
CA PHE A 286 41.05 7.68 20.35
C PHE A 286 41.29 6.17 20.41
N PRO A 287 42.51 5.74 20.80
CA PRO A 287 42.82 4.33 20.97
C PRO A 287 42.07 3.77 22.17
N GLN A 288 41.77 2.46 22.15
CA GLN A 288 41.11 1.70 23.22
C GLN A 288 39.58 1.92 23.35
N THR A 289 38.85 1.96 22.26
CA THR A 289 37.41 1.82 22.30
C THR A 289 36.98 0.34 22.34
N ILE A 290 35.74 0.09 22.77
CA ILE A 290 35.13 -1.25 22.75
C ILE A 290 35.21 -1.92 21.36
N PHE A 291 35.39 -1.14 20.29
CA PHE A 291 35.43 -1.61 18.91
C PHE A 291 36.80 -2.29 18.54
N ASP A 292 37.80 -2.20 19.38
CA ASP A 292 39.10 -2.89 19.17
C ASP A 292 39.01 -4.37 19.54
N ASP A 293 38.14 -4.72 20.50
CA ASP A 293 37.82 -6.11 20.85
C ASP A 293 36.85 -6.71 19.83
N ASN A 294 37.25 -7.79 19.17
CA ASN A 294 36.45 -8.45 18.14
C ASN A 294 35.08 -8.95 18.66
N LYS A 295 35.03 -9.47 19.88
CA LYS A 295 33.79 -10.00 20.47
C LYS A 295 32.81 -8.87 20.84
N LYS A 296 33.33 -7.85 21.53
CA LYS A 296 32.48 -6.69 21.94
C LYS A 296 32.00 -5.91 20.72
N ARG A 297 32.88 -5.70 19.74
CA ARG A 297 32.53 -5.06 18.47
C ARG A 297 31.38 -5.81 17.74
N PHE A 298 31.52 -7.12 17.64
CA PHE A 298 30.48 -7.94 17.01
C PHE A 298 29.18 -7.92 17.80
N SER A 299 29.24 -7.90 19.15
CA SER A 299 28.07 -7.77 20.00
C SER A 299 27.33 -6.46 19.75
N VAL A 300 28.02 -5.29 19.70
CA VAL A 300 27.41 -4.01 19.36
C VAL A 300 26.75 -4.03 17.98
N PHE A 301 27.46 -4.54 16.98
CA PHE A 301 26.89 -4.67 15.63
C PHE A 301 25.63 -5.53 15.63
N LEU A 302 25.70 -6.72 16.24
CA LEU A 302 24.60 -7.67 16.27
C LEU A 302 23.38 -7.09 17.00
N LEU A 303 23.58 -6.49 18.19
CA LEU A 303 22.49 -5.91 18.97
C LEU A 303 21.86 -4.71 18.27
N SER A 304 22.64 -3.81 17.67
CA SER A 304 22.10 -2.66 16.92
C SER A 304 21.38 -3.08 15.65
N ALA A 305 21.94 -4.04 14.90
CA ALA A 305 21.29 -4.59 13.70
C ALA A 305 20.01 -5.40 14.04
N ALA A 306 20.04 -6.18 15.12
CA ALA A 306 18.86 -6.90 15.62
C ALA A 306 17.79 -5.92 16.11
N SER A 307 18.18 -4.84 16.83
CA SER A 307 17.24 -3.78 17.22
C SER A 307 16.59 -3.14 16.01
N LEU A 308 17.33 -2.84 14.97
CA LEU A 308 16.79 -2.29 13.73
C LEU A 308 15.85 -3.28 13.02
N ALA A 309 16.20 -4.57 13.00
CA ALA A 309 15.38 -5.62 12.43
C ALA A 309 14.06 -5.81 13.19
N VAL A 310 14.09 -5.84 14.52
CA VAL A 310 12.88 -5.93 15.37
C VAL A 310 12.05 -4.65 15.25
N PHE A 311 12.69 -3.49 15.22
CA PHE A 311 12.01 -2.20 15.06
C PHE A 311 11.24 -2.12 13.74
N ALA A 312 11.89 -2.47 12.61
CA ALA A 312 11.26 -2.45 11.28
C ALA A 312 10.29 -3.63 11.06
N GLY A 313 10.62 -4.84 11.53
CA GLY A 313 9.87 -6.06 11.26
C GLY A 313 8.75 -6.38 12.23
N LEU A 314 8.79 -5.85 13.45
CA LEU A 314 7.77 -6.12 14.47
C LEU A 314 7.19 -4.85 15.09
N THR A 315 8.04 -3.93 15.60
CA THR A 315 7.57 -2.79 16.40
C THR A 315 6.73 -1.83 15.57
N LEU A 316 7.21 -1.40 14.42
CA LEU A 316 6.43 -0.53 13.53
C LEU A 316 5.21 -1.24 12.95
N PRO A 317 5.30 -2.48 12.40
CA PRO A 317 4.13 -3.23 11.97
C PRO A 317 3.08 -3.43 13.05
N SER A 318 3.49 -3.83 14.27
CA SER A 318 2.53 -4.03 15.37
C SER A 318 1.84 -2.74 15.79
N ALA A 319 2.55 -1.60 15.79
CA ALA A 319 1.96 -0.30 16.08
C ALA A 319 0.96 0.13 14.98
N VAL A 320 1.25 -0.15 13.70
CA VAL A 320 0.33 0.11 12.60
C VAL A 320 -0.94 -0.71 12.75
N ILE A 321 -0.82 -2.02 12.94
CA ILE A 321 -1.99 -2.90 13.11
C ILE A 321 -2.77 -2.52 14.39
N ALA A 322 -2.08 -2.23 15.50
CA ALA A 322 -2.72 -1.81 16.76
C ALA A 322 -3.42 -0.45 16.65
N SER A 323 -3.09 0.37 15.66
CA SER A 323 -3.79 1.63 15.41
C SER A 323 -5.18 1.44 14.80
N SER A 324 -5.44 0.36 14.07
CA SER A 324 -6.73 0.02 13.47
C SER A 324 -6.93 -1.52 13.36
N PRO A 325 -7.02 -2.25 14.49
CA PRO A 325 -7.02 -3.71 14.47
C PRO A 325 -8.21 -4.31 13.73
N GLN A 326 -9.36 -3.64 13.75
CA GLN A 326 -10.58 -4.10 13.08
C GLN A 326 -10.42 -4.15 11.57
N GLU A 327 -9.83 -3.11 10.99
CA GLU A 327 -9.54 -3.00 9.57
C GLU A 327 -8.64 -4.16 9.09
N PHE A 328 -7.55 -4.43 9.80
CA PHE A 328 -6.64 -5.54 9.49
C PHE A 328 -7.25 -6.93 9.77
N SER A 329 -8.24 -7.04 10.65
CA SER A 329 -8.94 -8.29 10.92
C SER A 329 -9.91 -8.69 9.81
N ASN A 330 -10.51 -7.71 9.13
CA ASN A 330 -11.46 -7.96 8.04
C ASN A 330 -10.76 -8.27 6.71
N PHE A 331 -9.45 -8.21 6.68
CA PHE A 331 -8.64 -8.46 5.50
C PHE A 331 -8.63 -9.96 5.14
N ASP A 332 -8.92 -10.30 3.87
CA ASP A 332 -8.84 -11.67 3.33
C ASP A 332 -9.54 -12.75 4.19
N GLY A 333 -10.81 -12.55 4.45
CA GLY A 333 -11.65 -13.59 5.07
C GLY A 333 -11.65 -13.65 6.58
N PHE A 334 -11.41 -12.54 7.25
CA PHE A 334 -11.47 -12.44 8.71
C PHE A 334 -10.45 -13.35 9.41
N LYS A 335 -9.21 -12.93 9.43
CA LYS A 335 -8.09 -13.66 10.07
C LYS A 335 -7.47 -12.83 11.19
N ASN A 336 -6.84 -13.51 12.13
CA ASN A 336 -6.10 -12.83 13.19
C ASN A 336 -4.94 -11.99 12.62
N PRO A 337 -4.92 -10.65 12.79
CA PRO A 337 -3.91 -9.77 12.23
C PRO A 337 -2.49 -10.04 12.75
N LEU A 338 -2.34 -10.70 13.91
CA LEU A 338 -1.03 -11.10 14.41
C LEU A 338 -0.27 -12.01 13.44
N GLY A 339 -1.00 -12.74 12.56
CA GLY A 339 -0.39 -13.53 11.48
C GLY A 339 0.40 -12.69 10.48
N ILE A 340 0.07 -11.39 10.32
CA ILE A 340 0.78 -10.48 9.42
C ILE A 340 2.18 -10.20 9.96
N LEU A 341 2.34 -10.08 11.29
CA LEU A 341 3.61 -9.81 11.96
C LEU A 341 4.65 -10.93 11.72
N TYR A 342 4.20 -12.16 11.56
CA TYR A 342 5.10 -13.29 11.25
C TYR A 342 5.85 -13.05 9.95
N TYR A 343 5.18 -12.53 8.92
CA TYR A 343 5.81 -12.28 7.62
C TYR A 343 6.77 -11.10 7.64
N SER A 344 6.37 -9.96 8.20
CA SER A 344 7.25 -8.79 8.30
C SER A 344 8.47 -9.08 9.18
N PHE A 345 8.32 -9.87 10.23
CA PHE A 345 9.44 -10.28 11.07
C PHE A 345 10.40 -11.24 10.37
N THR A 346 9.88 -12.27 9.71
CA THR A 346 10.76 -13.23 8.98
C THR A 346 11.49 -12.56 7.83
N GLN A 347 10.86 -11.62 7.12
CA GLN A 347 11.51 -10.79 6.10
C GLN A 347 12.64 -9.95 6.69
N SER A 348 12.40 -9.32 7.84
CA SER A 348 13.39 -8.50 8.54
C SER A 348 14.54 -9.32 9.12
N LEU A 349 14.27 -10.53 9.61
CA LEU A 349 15.31 -11.50 9.99
C LEU A 349 16.17 -11.90 8.79
N GLY A 350 15.58 -12.02 7.61
CA GLY A 350 16.33 -12.23 6.38
C GLY A 350 17.31 -11.09 6.08
N CYS A 351 16.86 -9.83 6.23
CA CYS A 351 17.75 -8.68 6.12
C CYS A 351 18.89 -8.73 7.15
N LEU A 352 18.59 -9.05 8.41
CA LEU A 352 19.58 -9.21 9.47
C LEU A 352 20.60 -10.31 9.13
N PHE A 353 20.15 -11.46 8.62
CA PHE A 353 21.01 -12.54 8.18
C PHE A 353 22.05 -12.06 7.13
N TRP A 354 21.57 -11.35 6.11
CA TRP A 354 22.45 -10.82 5.07
C TRP A 354 23.41 -9.74 5.61
N PHE A 355 22.97 -8.87 6.51
CA PHE A 355 23.85 -7.90 7.16
C PHE A 355 24.94 -8.57 7.98
N ILE A 356 24.64 -9.67 8.70
CA ILE A 356 25.65 -10.44 9.44
C ILE A 356 26.64 -11.11 8.46
N CYS A 357 26.15 -11.70 7.36
CA CYS A 357 27.00 -12.26 6.33
C CYS A 357 27.93 -11.20 5.76
N LEU A 358 27.42 -10.05 5.33
CA LEU A 358 28.21 -8.94 4.80
C LEU A 358 29.26 -8.45 5.82
N TYR A 359 28.85 -8.25 7.07
CA TYR A 359 29.80 -7.84 8.13
C TYR A 359 30.99 -8.79 8.25
N LYS A 360 30.77 -10.10 8.20
CA LYS A 360 31.80 -11.12 8.31
C LYS A 360 32.75 -11.16 7.10
N LEU A 361 32.35 -10.64 5.95
CA LEU A 361 33.18 -10.59 4.74
C LEU A 361 34.28 -9.54 4.80
N PHE A 362 34.09 -8.51 5.62
CA PHE A 362 35.02 -7.37 5.66
C PHE A 362 36.16 -7.54 6.67
N SER A 363 37.26 -6.81 6.44
CA SER A 363 38.41 -6.76 7.35
C SER A 363 38.05 -6.16 8.71
N GLY A 364 38.85 -6.45 9.75
CA GLY A 364 38.64 -5.92 11.10
C GLY A 364 38.49 -4.40 11.16
N THR A 365 39.22 -3.66 10.34
CA THR A 365 39.08 -2.19 10.25
C THR A 365 37.71 -1.78 9.71
N VAL A 366 37.25 -2.40 8.62
CA VAL A 366 35.93 -2.11 8.04
C VAL A 366 34.81 -2.53 9.00
N GLN A 367 34.97 -3.66 9.68
CA GLN A 367 34.01 -4.12 10.71
C GLN A 367 33.86 -3.11 11.85
N LYS A 368 34.95 -2.41 12.27
CA LYS A 368 34.83 -1.33 13.27
C LYS A 368 33.88 -0.22 12.80
N HIS A 369 34.06 0.23 11.56
CA HIS A 369 33.24 1.31 11.01
C HIS A 369 31.79 0.84 10.78
N LEU A 370 31.58 -0.39 10.33
CA LEU A 370 30.24 -0.98 10.16
C LEU A 370 29.50 -1.10 11.50
N ALA A 371 30.18 -1.48 12.56
CA ALA A 371 29.58 -1.57 13.89
C ALA A 371 29.19 -0.17 14.43
N ARG A 372 30.00 0.86 14.20
CA ARG A 372 29.64 2.24 14.53
C ARG A 372 28.48 2.73 13.67
N LEU A 373 28.53 2.46 12.38
CA LEU A 373 27.48 2.84 11.42
C LEU A 373 26.14 2.23 11.79
N SER A 374 26.09 0.96 12.23
CA SER A 374 24.84 0.32 12.62
C SER A 374 24.16 1.00 13.81
N VAL A 375 24.93 1.52 14.77
CA VAL A 375 24.39 2.32 15.88
C VAL A 375 23.89 3.68 15.38
N VAL A 376 24.63 4.36 14.52
CA VAL A 376 24.23 5.66 13.94
C VAL A 376 22.91 5.50 13.15
N VAL A 377 22.80 4.46 12.32
CA VAL A 377 21.59 4.18 11.55
C VAL A 377 20.40 3.91 12.46
N LEU A 378 20.61 3.16 13.54
CA LEU A 378 19.55 2.92 14.54
C LEU A 378 19.06 4.23 15.19
N VAL A 379 19.98 5.12 15.58
CA VAL A 379 19.61 6.44 16.15
C VAL A 379 18.87 7.30 15.11
N CYS A 380 19.34 7.34 13.87
CA CYS A 380 18.65 8.05 12.78
C CYS A 380 17.25 7.50 12.54
N ALA A 381 17.08 6.19 12.59
CA ALA A 381 15.78 5.54 12.46
C ALA A 381 14.81 5.99 13.57
N LEU A 382 15.28 6.03 14.82
CA LEU A 382 14.49 6.52 15.95
C LEU A 382 14.11 7.99 15.81
N ILE A 383 15.06 8.85 15.43
CA ILE A 383 14.80 10.26 15.18
C ILE A 383 13.69 10.43 14.12
N ASN A 384 13.82 9.73 12.99
CA ASN A 384 12.86 9.85 11.91
C ASN A 384 11.46 9.34 12.27
N VAL A 385 11.36 8.24 13.01
CA VAL A 385 10.08 7.65 13.38
C VAL A 385 9.37 8.46 14.47
N PHE A 386 10.09 8.92 15.49
CA PHE A 386 9.46 9.55 16.66
C PHE A 386 9.37 11.08 16.55
N LEU A 387 10.38 11.75 16.00
CA LEU A 387 10.38 13.21 15.89
C LEU A 387 9.84 13.72 14.54
N PHE A 388 10.04 12.97 13.46
CA PHE A 388 9.63 13.37 12.11
C PHE A 388 8.55 12.43 11.56
N LYS A 389 7.42 12.34 12.26
CA LYS A 389 6.29 11.49 11.85
C LYS A 389 5.76 11.87 10.46
N GLY A 390 5.64 13.16 10.18
CA GLY A 390 4.97 13.71 9.01
C GLY A 390 3.45 13.49 9.04
N ASN A 391 2.72 14.32 8.30
CA ASN A 391 1.31 14.06 7.99
C ASN A 391 1.23 13.83 6.48
N TYR A 392 0.84 12.65 6.06
CA TYR A 392 0.81 12.21 4.67
C TYR A 392 -0.62 11.92 4.19
N GLY A 393 -1.63 12.37 4.95
CA GLY A 393 -3.04 12.09 4.66
C GLY A 393 -3.46 10.67 5.00
N ASP A 394 -4.54 10.24 4.39
CA ASP A 394 -5.13 8.93 4.62
C ASP A 394 -4.34 7.82 3.91
N ILE A 395 -4.34 6.66 4.52
CA ILE A 395 -3.64 5.48 4.05
C ILE A 395 -4.62 4.30 4.01
N SER A 396 -4.64 3.57 2.90
CA SER A 396 -5.48 2.39 2.76
C SER A 396 -5.03 1.24 3.66
N ASN A 397 -5.89 0.24 3.85
CA ASN A 397 -5.56 -0.98 4.59
C ASN A 397 -4.42 -1.81 3.95
N THR A 398 -4.09 -1.55 2.69
CA THR A 398 -2.91 -2.09 2.01
C THR A 398 -1.66 -1.22 2.15
N LEU A 399 -1.73 -0.18 2.98
CA LEU A 399 -0.66 0.80 3.24
C LEU A 399 -0.28 1.64 2.02
N ILE A 400 -1.27 2.03 1.23
CA ILE A 400 -1.15 2.94 0.10
C ILE A 400 -1.74 4.29 0.51
N PHE A 401 -0.99 5.38 0.30
CA PHE A 401 -1.49 6.73 0.55
C PHE A 401 -2.44 7.17 -0.56
N GLU A 402 -3.59 7.74 -0.19
CA GLU A 402 -4.58 8.22 -1.16
C GLU A 402 -4.09 9.42 -1.96
N ASN A 403 -3.32 10.31 -1.34
CA ASN A 403 -2.83 11.54 -1.98
C ASN A 403 -1.29 11.63 -1.96
N GLU A 404 -0.65 11.27 -3.08
CA GLU A 404 0.81 11.33 -3.23
C GLU A 404 1.38 12.76 -3.12
N ALA A 405 0.60 13.79 -3.40
CA ALA A 405 1.06 15.18 -3.30
C ALA A 405 1.42 15.56 -1.86
N MET A 406 0.76 14.96 -0.86
CA MET A 406 1.03 15.17 0.55
C MET A 406 2.37 14.58 1.03
N LEU A 407 3.00 13.71 0.25
CA LEU A 407 4.33 13.17 0.55
C LEU A 407 5.45 14.19 0.37
N LYS A 408 5.16 15.34 -0.22
CA LYS A 408 6.14 16.40 -0.43
C LYS A 408 6.36 17.20 0.86
N SER A 409 7.56 17.12 1.42
CA SER A 409 7.95 17.90 2.60
C SER A 409 8.13 19.38 2.27
N SER A 410 7.81 20.26 3.23
CA SER A 410 8.23 21.67 3.11
C SER A 410 9.74 21.77 3.27
N MET A 411 10.35 22.79 2.63
CA MET A 411 11.79 23.02 2.72
C MET A 411 12.26 23.25 4.18
N LYS A 412 11.43 23.89 5.00
CA LYS A 412 11.72 24.12 6.43
C LYS A 412 11.75 22.79 7.20
N TYR A 413 10.79 21.92 6.96
CA TYR A 413 10.71 20.60 7.58
C TYR A 413 11.88 19.71 7.18
N PHE A 414 12.25 19.73 5.90
CA PHE A 414 13.43 19.03 5.39
C PHE A 414 14.73 19.52 6.04
N ALA A 415 14.95 20.86 6.09
CA ALA A 415 16.14 21.42 6.69
C ALA A 415 16.25 21.07 8.19
N LEU A 416 15.13 21.11 8.92
CA LEU A 416 15.09 20.72 10.33
C LEU A 416 15.40 19.22 10.50
N ASN A 417 14.86 18.36 9.63
CA ASN A 417 15.15 16.93 9.66
C ASN A 417 16.64 16.65 9.45
N ILE A 418 17.25 17.24 8.42
CA ILE A 418 18.68 17.06 8.14
C ILE A 418 19.56 17.58 9.29
N PHE A 419 19.22 18.76 9.82
CA PHE A 419 19.93 19.32 10.98
C PHE A 419 19.87 18.39 12.20
N THR A 420 18.66 17.89 12.54
CA THR A 420 18.47 17.00 13.68
C THR A 420 19.18 15.66 13.49
N LEU A 421 19.17 15.10 12.27
CA LEU A 421 19.93 13.90 11.94
C LEU A 421 21.43 14.15 12.04
N GLY A 422 21.93 15.28 11.54
CA GLY A 422 23.33 15.67 11.65
C GLY A 422 23.78 15.80 13.11
N ALA A 423 22.98 16.46 13.93
CA ALA A 423 23.25 16.57 15.38
C ALA A 423 23.22 15.20 16.07
N GLY A 424 22.21 14.35 15.76
CA GLY A 424 22.13 13.00 16.30
C GLY A 424 23.32 12.13 15.89
N CYS A 425 23.76 12.20 14.62
CA CYS A 425 24.96 11.52 14.14
C CYS A 425 26.21 12.01 14.89
N ALA A 426 26.40 13.32 15.05
CA ALA A 426 27.54 13.90 15.72
C ALA A 426 27.60 13.46 17.20
N ILE A 427 26.51 13.59 17.93
CA ILE A 427 26.42 13.16 19.34
C ILE A 427 26.72 11.65 19.44
N THR A 428 26.11 10.83 18.59
CA THR A 428 26.34 9.38 18.58
C THR A 428 27.81 9.08 18.32
N LEU A 429 28.44 9.70 17.33
CA LEU A 429 29.86 9.50 17.05
C LEU A 429 30.74 9.93 18.22
N ILE A 430 30.47 11.05 18.86
CA ILE A 430 31.21 11.49 20.08
C ILE A 430 31.14 10.42 21.16
N ILE A 431 29.95 9.85 21.41
CA ILE A 431 29.78 8.77 22.39
C ILE A 431 30.57 7.51 21.98
N LEU A 432 30.54 7.12 20.69
CA LEU A 432 31.20 5.93 20.19
C LEU A 432 32.72 6.02 20.17
N TYR A 433 33.29 7.22 20.10
CA TYR A 433 34.73 7.48 20.23
C TYR A 433 35.16 7.83 21.66
N SER A 434 34.24 7.92 22.62
CA SER A 434 34.55 8.18 24.05
C SER A 434 34.53 6.88 24.86
N ASN A 435 34.91 7.00 26.13
CA ASN A 435 34.82 5.91 27.11
C ASN A 435 33.38 5.45 27.38
N LEU A 436 32.39 6.26 27.01
CA LEU A 436 30.97 5.89 27.11
C LEU A 436 30.59 4.77 26.14
N SER A 437 31.40 4.52 25.11
CA SER A 437 31.21 3.41 24.17
C SER A 437 31.09 2.04 24.85
N ARG A 438 31.68 1.87 26.01
CA ARG A 438 31.61 0.63 26.82
C ARG A 438 30.18 0.23 27.19
N PHE A 439 29.26 1.18 27.27
CA PHE A 439 27.86 0.95 27.63
C PHE A 439 26.97 0.61 26.40
N MET A 440 27.49 0.73 25.21
CA MET A 440 26.69 0.51 23.98
C MET A 440 26.03 -0.87 23.90
N PRO A 441 26.66 -2.01 24.25
CA PRO A 441 25.98 -3.30 24.25
C PRO A 441 24.76 -3.31 25.18
N SER A 442 24.89 -2.70 26.37
CA SER A 442 23.80 -2.63 27.35
C SER A 442 22.67 -1.70 26.85
N ILE A 443 23.00 -0.53 26.31
CA ILE A 443 22.02 0.42 25.76
C ILE A 443 21.24 -0.19 24.60
N THR A 444 21.95 -0.80 23.62
CA THR A 444 21.28 -1.45 22.46
C THR A 444 20.50 -2.69 22.90
N GLY A 445 20.95 -3.42 23.92
CA GLY A 445 20.22 -4.55 24.49
C GLY A 445 18.94 -4.13 25.20
N ILE A 446 18.98 -3.07 26.02
CA ILE A 446 17.78 -2.50 26.66
C ILE A 446 16.80 -1.98 25.60
N LEU A 447 17.31 -1.32 24.57
CA LEU A 447 16.47 -0.83 23.47
C LEU A 447 15.77 -1.98 22.72
N LEU A 448 16.49 -3.07 22.45
CA LEU A 448 15.93 -4.28 21.86
C LEU A 448 14.81 -4.88 22.73
N LEU A 449 15.02 -4.96 24.04
CA LEU A 449 13.99 -5.42 24.99
C LEU A 449 12.78 -4.47 25.02
N SER A 450 13.01 -3.16 24.96
CA SER A 450 11.93 -2.16 24.90
C SER A 450 11.08 -2.31 23.64
N PHE A 451 11.69 -2.65 22.51
CA PHE A 451 10.95 -2.93 21.28
C PHE A 451 10.07 -4.19 21.42
N PHE A 452 10.58 -5.26 22.00
CA PHE A 452 9.77 -6.45 22.27
C PHE A 452 8.64 -6.16 23.26
N ALA A 453 8.88 -5.36 24.28
CA ALA A 453 7.83 -4.94 25.21
C ALA A 453 6.71 -4.15 24.50
N SER A 454 7.09 -3.22 23.61
CA SER A 454 6.13 -2.47 22.78
C SER A 454 5.31 -3.40 21.88
N VAL A 455 5.94 -4.38 21.26
CA VAL A 455 5.26 -5.42 20.46
C VAL A 455 4.26 -6.21 21.31
N GLY A 456 4.65 -6.58 22.53
CA GLY A 456 3.77 -7.28 23.48
C GLY A 456 2.50 -6.49 23.78
N ILE A 457 2.66 -5.19 24.11
CA ILE A 457 1.53 -4.29 24.38
C ILE A 457 0.60 -4.19 23.16
N SER A 458 1.18 -3.94 21.98
CA SER A 458 0.41 -3.88 20.71
C SER A 458 -0.31 -5.19 20.42
N SER A 459 0.36 -6.34 20.64
CA SER A 459 -0.23 -7.67 20.37
C SER A 459 -1.42 -7.96 21.30
N VAL A 460 -1.36 -7.54 22.56
CA VAL A 460 -2.50 -7.66 23.50
C VAL A 460 -3.69 -6.85 23.02
N SER A 461 -3.46 -5.60 22.57
CA SER A 461 -4.51 -4.73 22.03
C SER A 461 -5.14 -5.36 20.77
N ILE A 462 -4.31 -5.81 19.82
CA ILE A 462 -4.77 -6.47 18.59
C ILE A 462 -5.60 -7.72 18.92
N GLN A 463 -5.12 -8.56 19.82
CA GLN A 463 -5.81 -9.81 20.18
C GLN A 463 -7.15 -9.55 20.87
N LYS A 464 -7.20 -8.55 21.76
CA LYS A 464 -8.45 -8.16 22.45
C LYS A 464 -9.52 -7.74 21.44
N GLU A 465 -9.14 -6.91 20.47
CA GLU A 465 -10.07 -6.41 19.46
C GLU A 465 -10.50 -7.52 18.48
N TYR A 466 -9.58 -8.37 18.06
CA TYR A 466 -9.90 -9.54 17.22
C TYR A 466 -10.90 -10.49 17.90
N LEU A 467 -10.74 -10.77 19.21
CA LEU A 467 -11.67 -11.59 19.96
C LEU A 467 -13.06 -10.94 20.10
N TYR A 468 -13.11 -9.61 20.25
CA TYR A 468 -14.37 -8.87 20.24
C TYR A 468 -15.10 -9.04 18.90
N LEU A 469 -14.41 -8.82 17.77
CA LEU A 469 -14.97 -8.98 16.43
C LEU A 469 -15.41 -10.42 16.13
N THR A 470 -14.71 -11.43 16.65
CA THR A 470 -15.09 -12.85 16.51
C THR A 470 -16.45 -13.12 17.15
N LYS A 471 -16.73 -12.49 18.31
CA LYS A 471 -18.04 -12.62 18.97
C LYS A 471 -19.15 -11.96 18.16
N ILE A 472 -18.92 -10.78 17.56
CA ILE A 472 -19.90 -10.11 16.72
C ILE A 472 -20.27 -10.99 15.53
N LYS A 473 -19.27 -11.49 14.82
CA LYS A 473 -19.47 -12.31 13.61
C LYS A 473 -20.22 -13.62 13.88
N ALA A 474 -20.03 -14.22 15.04
CA ALA A 474 -20.75 -15.44 15.44
C ALA A 474 -22.26 -15.22 15.67
N VAL A 475 -22.70 -13.98 15.82
CA VAL A 475 -24.10 -13.60 16.11
C VAL A 475 -24.90 -13.28 14.85
N ASP A 476 -24.23 -13.06 13.70
CA ASP A 476 -24.86 -12.66 12.43
C ASP A 476 -25.42 -13.89 11.65
N SER A 477 -26.38 -14.59 12.28
CA SER A 477 -26.89 -15.88 11.77
C SER A 477 -28.10 -15.78 10.81
N ASN A 478 -28.61 -14.56 10.48
CA ASN A 478 -29.83 -14.37 9.67
C ASN A 478 -29.58 -14.10 8.17
N ILE A 479 -28.47 -14.60 7.62
CA ILE A 479 -28.06 -14.35 6.23
C ILE A 479 -29.06 -14.88 5.18
N ASN A 480 -29.92 -15.82 5.54
CA ASN A 480 -30.86 -16.48 4.61
C ASN A 480 -32.20 -15.76 4.44
N GLN A 481 -32.51 -14.75 5.22
CA GLN A 481 -33.76 -13.98 5.10
C GLN A 481 -33.64 -12.88 4.05
N LYS A 482 -34.69 -12.61 3.26
CA LYS A 482 -34.76 -11.44 2.38
C LYS A 482 -34.82 -10.16 3.22
N ALA A 483 -34.05 -9.16 2.76
CA ALA A 483 -33.79 -7.95 3.53
C ALA A 483 -34.98 -6.97 3.56
N TYR A 484 -35.74 -6.86 2.47
CA TYR A 484 -36.74 -5.83 2.29
C TYR A 484 -38.15 -6.39 2.23
N ARG A 485 -39.06 -5.78 2.99
CA ARG A 485 -40.50 -6.02 2.82
C ARG A 485 -41.11 -4.86 2.02
N VAL A 486 -41.92 -5.17 1.02
CA VAL A 486 -42.57 -4.22 0.16
C VAL A 486 -44.06 -4.52 0.13
N SER A 487 -44.87 -3.56 0.52
CA SER A 487 -46.35 -3.72 0.60
C SER A 487 -46.97 -3.43 -0.75
N LYS A 488 -47.93 -4.29 -1.17
CA LYS A 488 -48.72 -4.04 -2.39
C LYS A 488 -49.80 -2.99 -2.20
N THR A 489 -50.39 -2.92 -1.01
CA THR A 489 -51.54 -2.02 -0.75
C THR A 489 -51.24 -0.94 0.29
N GLY A 490 -50.26 -1.15 1.17
CA GLY A 490 -49.83 -0.17 2.14
C GLY A 490 -48.75 0.79 1.59
N LYS A 491 -48.37 1.76 2.39
CA LYS A 491 -47.33 2.71 2.05
C LYS A 491 -45.96 2.10 2.18
N ASN A 492 -45.07 2.40 1.24
CA ASN A 492 -43.64 2.03 1.29
C ASN A 492 -42.80 3.29 1.36
N ILE A 493 -41.86 3.34 2.28
CA ILE A 493 -40.85 4.39 2.37
C ILE A 493 -39.49 3.74 2.14
N PHE A 494 -38.72 4.23 1.17
CA PHE A 494 -37.37 3.85 0.92
C PHE A 494 -36.45 5.04 1.19
N ILE A 495 -35.38 4.80 1.98
CA ILE A 495 -34.33 5.78 2.20
C ILE A 495 -33.02 5.16 1.70
N PHE A 496 -32.50 5.63 0.57
CA PHE A 496 -31.22 5.24 0.03
C PHE A 496 -30.17 6.27 0.48
N MET A 497 -29.26 5.89 1.35
CA MET A 497 -28.08 6.67 1.67
C MET A 497 -26.93 6.18 0.78
N LEU A 498 -26.50 7.04 -0.15
CA LEU A 498 -25.37 6.78 -1.05
C LEU A 498 -24.13 7.50 -0.53
N ASP A 499 -23.16 6.77 0.04
CA ASP A 499 -21.95 7.36 0.61
C ASP A 499 -21.19 8.15 -0.47
N ARG A 500 -20.96 9.45 -0.23
CA ARG A 500 -20.30 10.37 -1.17
C ARG A 500 -21.01 10.53 -2.52
N GLY A 501 -22.32 10.33 -2.58
CA GLY A 501 -23.09 10.60 -3.79
C GLY A 501 -23.03 12.09 -4.17
N VAL A 502 -22.82 12.38 -5.46
CA VAL A 502 -22.51 13.73 -5.93
C VAL A 502 -23.71 14.37 -6.63
N ASN A 503 -24.20 15.50 -6.09
CA ASN A 503 -25.37 16.21 -6.56
C ASN A 503 -25.27 16.64 -8.04
N PHE A 504 -24.19 17.31 -8.40
CA PHE A 504 -23.99 17.88 -9.74
C PHE A 504 -23.66 16.85 -10.84
N PHE A 505 -23.62 15.55 -10.52
CA PHE A 505 -23.58 14.48 -11.53
C PHE A 505 -24.96 14.07 -12.04
N ILE A 506 -26.04 14.40 -11.32
CA ILE A 506 -27.39 13.95 -11.64
C ILE A 506 -27.86 14.43 -13.01
N GLU A 507 -27.70 15.73 -13.32
CA GLU A 507 -28.10 16.28 -14.60
C GLU A 507 -27.41 15.59 -15.80
N PRO A 508 -26.07 15.48 -15.86
CA PRO A 508 -25.41 14.73 -16.92
C PRO A 508 -25.83 13.26 -17.02
N ILE A 509 -26.12 12.59 -15.88
CA ILE A 509 -26.59 11.20 -15.87
C ILE A 509 -27.98 11.12 -16.52
N PHE A 510 -28.90 12.01 -16.13
CA PHE A 510 -30.25 12.02 -16.68
C PHE A 510 -30.28 12.40 -18.17
N GLU A 511 -29.44 13.31 -18.61
CA GLU A 511 -29.32 13.67 -20.02
C GLU A 511 -28.89 12.49 -20.91
N ASN A 512 -28.05 11.58 -20.39
CA ASN A 512 -27.39 10.58 -21.20
C ASN A 512 -27.84 9.13 -20.90
N SER A 513 -28.71 8.90 -19.92
CA SER A 513 -29.29 7.58 -19.61
C SER A 513 -30.80 7.59 -19.75
N GLU A 514 -31.31 6.97 -20.82
CA GLU A 514 -32.75 6.79 -21.03
C GLU A 514 -33.37 5.91 -19.95
N ILE A 515 -32.64 4.89 -19.50
CA ILE A 515 -33.05 3.98 -18.44
C ILE A 515 -33.33 4.77 -17.15
N VAL A 516 -32.42 5.67 -16.76
CA VAL A 516 -32.57 6.51 -15.58
C VAL A 516 -33.75 7.48 -15.74
N ARG A 517 -33.87 8.19 -16.87
CA ARG A 517 -34.99 9.11 -17.12
C ARG A 517 -36.36 8.42 -17.00
N ASN A 518 -36.49 7.24 -17.59
CA ASN A 518 -37.74 6.50 -17.60
C ASN A 518 -38.12 5.91 -16.23
N ALA A 519 -37.10 5.55 -15.45
CA ALA A 519 -37.30 4.95 -14.13
C ALA A 519 -37.61 5.99 -13.04
N TYR A 520 -36.92 7.14 -13.07
CA TYR A 520 -37.02 8.18 -12.03
C TYR A 520 -38.17 9.18 -12.25
N THR A 521 -39.35 8.70 -12.60
CA THR A 521 -40.53 9.57 -12.75
C THR A 521 -40.99 10.09 -11.40
N GLY A 522 -41.35 11.38 -11.33
CA GLY A 522 -41.90 12.03 -10.15
C GLY A 522 -40.83 12.48 -9.12
N PHE A 523 -39.53 12.35 -9.42
CA PHE A 523 -38.48 12.83 -8.53
C PHE A 523 -38.32 14.35 -8.59
N THR A 524 -37.93 14.89 -7.43
CA THR A 524 -37.44 16.28 -7.26
C THR A 524 -36.03 16.24 -6.76
N LEU A 525 -35.11 16.94 -7.45
CA LEU A 525 -33.71 17.14 -7.06
C LEU A 525 -33.60 18.47 -6.29
N PHE A 526 -33.10 18.41 -5.06
CA PHE A 526 -32.71 19.59 -4.30
C PHE A 526 -31.27 19.95 -4.62
N GLU A 527 -31.08 20.95 -5.50
CA GLU A 527 -29.75 21.38 -5.91
C GLU A 527 -29.00 22.09 -4.77
N ASN A 528 -29.72 22.87 -3.94
CA ASN A 528 -29.20 23.69 -2.86
C ASN A 528 -29.22 22.96 -1.51
N SER A 529 -28.36 21.97 -1.35
CA SER A 529 -28.27 21.09 -0.17
C SER A 529 -26.91 21.14 0.53
N VAL A 530 -26.89 20.98 1.86
CA VAL A 530 -25.69 21.03 2.69
C VAL A 530 -25.67 19.96 3.77
N THR A 531 -24.46 19.46 4.08
CA THR A 531 -24.20 18.53 5.19
C THR A 531 -23.59 19.25 6.39
N PHE A 532 -23.65 18.63 7.57
CA PHE A 532 -23.07 19.15 8.81
C PHE A 532 -21.61 18.75 9.05
N THR A 533 -21.07 17.83 8.27
CA THR A 533 -19.66 17.47 8.28
C THR A 533 -19.21 16.89 6.93
N THR A 534 -17.90 16.82 6.74
CA THR A 534 -17.27 16.26 5.56
C THR A 534 -16.84 14.79 5.73
N GLY A 535 -17.49 14.06 6.62
CA GLY A 535 -17.19 12.65 6.88
C GLY A 535 -18.36 11.88 7.45
N THR A 536 -18.52 10.63 7.02
CA THR A 536 -19.63 9.72 7.30
C THR A 536 -19.96 9.59 8.78
N VAL A 537 -18.93 9.44 9.63
CA VAL A 537 -19.11 9.28 11.10
C VAL A 537 -19.88 10.44 11.75
N GLY A 538 -19.66 11.66 11.25
CA GLY A 538 -20.33 12.83 11.80
C GLY A 538 -21.60 13.21 11.07
N SER A 539 -21.77 12.82 9.80
CA SER A 539 -22.93 13.17 8.97
C SER A 539 -24.11 12.24 9.22
N THR A 540 -23.88 10.93 9.33
CA THR A 540 -24.94 9.93 9.48
C THR A 540 -25.84 10.15 10.70
N PRO A 541 -25.36 10.61 11.87
CA PRO A 541 -26.26 10.92 12.97
C PRO A 541 -27.32 11.98 12.64
N SER A 542 -26.95 13.07 11.97
CA SER A 542 -27.89 14.11 11.57
C SER A 542 -28.81 13.64 10.43
N LEU A 543 -28.31 12.80 9.51
CA LEU A 543 -29.08 12.25 8.41
C LEU A 543 -30.23 11.36 8.90
N PHE A 544 -30.00 10.50 9.89
CA PHE A 544 -31.01 9.55 10.39
C PHE A 544 -31.76 10.06 11.64
N GLY A 545 -31.13 10.90 12.43
CA GLY A 545 -31.67 11.41 13.70
C GLY A 545 -32.24 12.84 13.62
N GLY A 546 -31.94 13.59 12.55
CA GLY A 546 -32.36 14.97 12.40
C GLY A 546 -31.49 16.00 13.14
N TYR A 547 -32.03 17.19 13.31
CA TYR A 547 -31.30 18.37 13.81
C TYR A 547 -30.78 18.23 15.25
N GLU A 548 -31.37 17.38 16.08
CA GLU A 548 -30.85 17.10 17.42
C GLU A 548 -29.51 16.36 17.43
N TYR A 549 -29.17 15.73 16.31
CA TYR A 549 -27.94 14.93 16.15
C TYR A 549 -26.92 15.58 15.23
N THR A 550 -27.00 16.90 15.04
CA THR A 550 -25.91 17.64 14.38
C THR A 550 -24.62 17.55 15.22
N PRO A 551 -23.43 17.63 14.63
CA PRO A 551 -22.18 17.54 15.38
C PRO A 551 -22.06 18.53 16.54
N GLU A 552 -22.60 19.75 16.39
CA GLU A 552 -22.67 20.74 17.45
C GLU A 552 -23.53 20.24 18.61
N ASN A 553 -24.71 19.70 18.34
CA ASN A 553 -25.64 19.22 19.37
C ASN A 553 -25.14 17.93 20.04
N ILE A 554 -24.54 17.01 19.26
CA ILE A 554 -23.85 15.84 19.81
C ILE A 554 -22.74 16.25 20.77
N ASN A 555 -21.93 17.25 20.42
CA ASN A 555 -20.83 17.72 21.26
C ASN A 555 -21.31 18.41 22.55
N LYS A 556 -22.53 18.95 22.60
CA LYS A 556 -23.14 19.52 23.82
C LYS A 556 -23.50 18.43 24.85
N ARG A 557 -23.78 17.21 24.42
CA ARG A 557 -24.09 16.04 25.29
C ARG A 557 -22.79 15.43 25.82
N SER A 558 -22.06 16.14 26.69
CA SER A 558 -20.71 15.81 27.12
C SER A 558 -20.60 14.57 28.02
N ASP A 559 -21.71 14.14 28.63
CA ASP A 559 -21.73 13.04 29.61
C ASP A 559 -22.00 11.67 28.95
N GLU A 560 -22.26 11.65 27.66
CA GLU A 560 -22.57 10.45 26.90
C GLU A 560 -21.47 10.14 25.88
N LEU A 561 -21.22 8.86 25.64
CA LEU A 561 -20.23 8.43 24.65
C LEU A 561 -20.75 8.69 23.22
N LEU A 562 -19.83 9.03 22.32
CA LEU A 562 -20.16 9.23 20.91
C LEU A 562 -20.81 8.01 20.27
N VAL A 563 -20.36 6.82 20.62
CA VAL A 563 -20.92 5.57 20.11
C VAL A 563 -22.39 5.40 20.48
N ASP A 564 -22.77 5.80 21.72
CA ASP A 564 -24.15 5.66 22.18
C ASP A 564 -25.05 6.66 21.47
N LYS A 565 -24.59 7.92 21.33
CA LYS A 565 -25.30 8.97 20.56
C LYS A 565 -25.47 8.63 19.09
N HIS A 566 -24.46 8.01 18.49
CA HIS A 566 -24.51 7.53 17.11
C HIS A 566 -25.54 6.41 16.95
N ASN A 567 -25.48 5.39 17.81
CA ASN A 567 -26.46 4.29 17.82
C ASN A 567 -27.89 4.78 18.06
N GLU A 568 -28.06 5.75 18.95
CA GLU A 568 -29.34 6.41 19.20
C GLU A 568 -29.85 7.10 17.93
N ALA A 569 -29.02 7.91 17.26
CA ALA A 569 -29.38 8.62 16.04
C ALA A 569 -29.84 7.66 14.91
N LEU A 570 -29.07 6.57 14.68
CA LEU A 570 -29.44 5.57 13.68
C LEU A 570 -30.71 4.79 14.06
N SER A 571 -31.08 4.77 15.32
CA SER A 571 -32.27 4.08 15.83
C SER A 571 -33.54 4.94 15.83
N VAL A 572 -33.44 6.26 15.54
CA VAL A 572 -34.57 7.17 15.62
C VAL A 572 -35.75 6.74 14.70
N LEU A 573 -35.48 6.65 13.40
CA LEU A 573 -36.50 6.22 12.44
C LEU A 573 -36.90 4.74 12.63
N PRO A 574 -35.98 3.79 12.77
CA PRO A 574 -36.33 2.40 13.04
C PRO A 574 -37.25 2.24 14.26
N ARG A 575 -36.95 2.89 15.37
CA ARG A 575 -37.75 2.84 16.57
C ARG A 575 -39.11 3.47 16.36
N LEU A 576 -39.16 4.67 15.80
CA LEU A 576 -40.41 5.41 15.57
C LEU A 576 -41.40 4.61 14.74
N PHE A 577 -40.98 4.09 13.60
CA PHE A 577 -41.84 3.34 12.69
C PHE A 577 -42.20 1.93 13.22
N SER A 578 -41.29 1.25 13.90
CA SER A 578 -41.55 -0.04 14.54
C SER A 578 -42.57 0.08 15.65
N GLU A 579 -42.51 1.11 16.50
CA GLU A 579 -43.50 1.37 17.55
C GLU A 579 -44.90 1.70 16.99
N GLN A 580 -44.97 2.12 15.72
CA GLN A 580 -46.23 2.34 14.99
C GLN A 580 -46.71 1.13 14.18
N GLY A 581 -46.06 -0.03 14.33
CA GLY A 581 -46.41 -1.28 13.67
C GLY A 581 -46.01 -1.37 12.18
N TRP A 582 -45.09 -0.52 11.72
CA TRP A 582 -44.53 -0.65 10.38
C TRP A 582 -43.54 -1.80 10.30
N ASN A 583 -43.47 -2.42 9.13
CA ASN A 583 -42.37 -3.38 8.82
C ASN A 583 -41.11 -2.60 8.52
N VAL A 584 -40.13 -2.69 9.41
CA VAL A 584 -38.89 -1.90 9.30
C VAL A 584 -37.74 -2.78 8.87
N SER A 585 -36.94 -2.31 7.92
CA SER A 585 -35.64 -2.92 7.59
C SER A 585 -34.54 -1.87 7.48
N PHE A 586 -33.33 -2.25 7.88
CA PHE A 586 -32.13 -1.42 7.77
C PHE A 586 -30.92 -2.27 7.34
N THR A 587 -30.36 -1.97 6.19
CA THR A 587 -29.19 -2.71 5.66
C THR A 587 -27.94 -1.86 5.63
N ASP A 588 -26.81 -2.50 5.93
CA ASP A 588 -25.46 -1.94 5.89
C ASP A 588 -25.29 -0.61 6.66
N PRO A 589 -25.78 -0.47 7.92
CA PRO A 589 -25.76 0.78 8.67
C PRO A 589 -24.34 1.27 8.93
N SER A 590 -23.99 2.45 8.41
CA SER A 590 -22.62 3.00 8.50
C SER A 590 -22.18 3.19 9.95
N TRP A 591 -21.05 2.60 10.31
CA TRP A 591 -20.37 2.74 11.60
C TRP A 591 -21.23 2.40 12.83
N LEU A 592 -22.30 1.62 12.68
CA LEU A 592 -23.11 1.20 13.84
C LEU A 592 -22.19 0.57 14.91
N ASN A 593 -22.41 0.98 16.16
CA ASN A 593 -21.59 0.62 17.30
C ASN A 593 -20.08 0.99 17.16
N TYR A 594 -19.78 1.95 16.30
CA TYR A 594 -18.41 2.37 15.97
C TYR A 594 -17.52 1.17 15.66
N SER A 595 -18.04 0.23 14.89
CA SER A 595 -17.36 -0.97 14.45
C SER A 595 -17.08 -0.91 12.95
N TYR A 596 -15.88 -1.31 12.54
CA TYR A 596 -15.51 -1.45 11.13
C TYR A 596 -16.22 -2.66 10.48
N ILE A 597 -16.49 -3.68 11.27
CA ILE A 597 -17.38 -4.79 10.90
C ILE A 597 -18.77 -4.46 11.46
N TYR A 598 -19.79 -4.56 10.63
CA TYR A 598 -21.16 -4.22 11.01
C TYR A 598 -21.61 -5.00 12.25
N ASP A 599 -21.76 -4.29 13.37
CA ASP A 599 -22.29 -4.81 14.61
C ASP A 599 -23.74 -4.40 14.75
N LEU A 600 -24.67 -5.27 14.36
CA LEU A 600 -26.11 -5.02 14.37
C LEU A 600 -26.75 -5.16 15.77
N SER A 601 -25.96 -5.35 16.82
CA SER A 601 -26.46 -5.55 18.20
C SER A 601 -27.35 -4.41 18.71
N PRO A 602 -27.13 -3.12 18.37
CA PRO A 602 -28.02 -2.03 18.83
C PRO A 602 -29.46 -2.13 18.31
N PHE A 603 -29.68 -2.81 17.18
CA PHE A 603 -31.01 -2.96 16.59
C PHE A 603 -31.80 -4.16 17.11
N LYS A 604 -31.17 -5.10 17.85
CA LYS A 604 -31.82 -6.32 18.36
C LYS A 604 -32.99 -6.09 19.29
N LYS A 605 -33.08 -4.91 19.88
CA LYS A 605 -34.17 -4.54 20.79
C LYS A 605 -35.44 -4.07 20.06
N TYR A 606 -35.39 -3.90 18.74
CA TYR A 606 -36.52 -3.46 17.92
C TYR A 606 -37.06 -4.60 17.05
N ASP A 607 -38.36 -4.58 16.76
CA ASP A 607 -38.95 -5.51 15.80
C ASP A 607 -38.65 -5.02 14.37
N MET A 608 -37.51 -5.42 13.84
CA MET A 608 -37.04 -5.03 12.53
C MET A 608 -36.09 -6.05 11.91
N ILE A 609 -35.91 -5.97 10.60
CA ILE A 609 -34.89 -6.72 9.88
C ILE A 609 -33.63 -5.84 9.79
N ALA A 610 -32.54 -6.27 10.41
CA ALA A 610 -31.23 -5.65 10.24
C ALA A 610 -30.26 -6.64 9.60
N GLN A 611 -29.61 -6.29 8.49
CA GLN A 611 -28.74 -7.19 7.75
C GLN A 611 -27.52 -6.47 7.14
N ASN A 612 -26.47 -7.26 6.89
CA ASN A 612 -25.29 -6.84 6.12
C ASN A 612 -25.38 -7.44 4.72
N THR A 613 -26.02 -6.74 3.79
CA THR A 613 -26.21 -7.22 2.42
C THR A 613 -24.90 -7.22 1.62
N SER A 614 -24.02 -6.28 1.87
CA SER A 614 -22.69 -6.23 1.26
C SER A 614 -21.81 -7.45 1.65
N GLU A 615 -21.88 -7.95 2.88
CA GLU A 615 -21.20 -9.18 3.29
C GLU A 615 -21.90 -10.45 2.80
N LYS A 616 -23.23 -10.45 2.68
CA LYS A 616 -24.02 -11.55 2.13
C LYS A 616 -23.55 -11.93 0.71
N TYR A 617 -23.19 -10.95 -0.12
CA TYR A 617 -22.73 -11.14 -1.49
C TYR A 617 -21.21 -11.18 -1.65
N ARG A 618 -20.45 -11.36 -0.56
CA ARG A 618 -19.00 -11.41 -0.57
C ARG A 618 -18.40 -12.54 -1.42
N GLU A 619 -18.91 -13.76 -1.29
CA GLU A 619 -18.39 -14.92 -2.03
C GLU A 619 -18.56 -14.74 -3.55
N TYR A 620 -19.73 -14.24 -3.97
CA TYR A 620 -19.98 -13.85 -5.36
C TYR A 620 -19.00 -12.77 -5.85
N SER A 621 -18.57 -11.87 -4.98
CA SER A 621 -17.59 -10.84 -5.28
C SER A 621 -16.18 -11.41 -5.48
N VAL A 622 -15.80 -12.38 -4.66
CA VAL A 622 -14.48 -13.06 -4.74
C VAL A 622 -14.38 -13.90 -6.01
N ASP A 623 -15.43 -14.62 -6.37
CA ASP A 623 -15.45 -15.43 -7.60
C ASP A 623 -15.34 -14.57 -8.86
N ARG A 624 -15.97 -13.39 -8.87
CA ARG A 624 -15.91 -12.45 -9.99
C ARG A 624 -14.50 -11.85 -10.17
N LEU A 625 -13.74 -11.69 -9.08
CA LEU A 625 -12.34 -11.27 -9.09
C LEU A 625 -11.40 -12.42 -9.49
N SER A 626 -11.68 -13.64 -9.05
CA SER A 626 -10.82 -14.80 -9.27
C SER A 626 -10.87 -15.36 -10.68
N SER A 627 -11.96 -15.11 -11.46
CA SER A 627 -12.07 -15.55 -12.86
C SER A 627 -11.03 -14.90 -13.78
N ASN A 628 -10.49 -13.75 -13.41
CA ASN A 628 -9.51 -12.99 -14.20
C ASN A 628 -8.06 -13.07 -13.67
N ASN A 629 -7.81 -13.57 -12.44
CA ASN A 629 -6.46 -13.70 -11.91
C ASN A 629 -6.38 -14.76 -10.79
N LYS A 630 -5.70 -15.86 -11.06
CA LYS A 630 -5.46 -16.95 -10.09
C LYS A 630 -4.48 -16.61 -8.95
N ASP A 631 -3.86 -15.42 -8.96
CA ASP A 631 -2.89 -14.95 -7.95
C ASP A 631 -3.48 -13.90 -6.99
N GLY A 632 -4.81 -13.89 -6.84
CA GLY A 632 -5.51 -12.93 -6.00
C GLY A 632 -5.31 -13.18 -4.51
N ASN A 633 -4.41 -12.44 -3.87
CA ASN A 633 -4.44 -12.31 -2.42
C ASN A 633 -3.94 -10.92 -2.04
N GLY A 634 -4.85 -10.03 -1.69
CA GLY A 634 -4.54 -8.75 -1.08
C GLY A 634 -3.64 -8.85 0.14
N ILE A 635 -3.75 -9.96 0.87
CA ILE A 635 -2.83 -10.29 1.96
C ILE A 635 -1.37 -10.40 1.49
N THR A 636 -1.11 -10.81 0.25
CA THR A 636 0.25 -10.86 -0.30
C THR A 636 0.80 -9.45 -0.51
N GLY A 637 -0.02 -8.53 -1.00
CA GLY A 637 0.32 -7.11 -1.11
C GLY A 637 0.59 -6.49 0.26
N LEU A 638 -0.29 -6.68 1.22
CA LEU A 638 -0.12 -6.17 2.58
C LEU A 638 1.14 -6.73 3.27
N ARG A 639 1.41 -8.03 3.16
CA ARG A 639 2.62 -8.68 3.71
C ARG A 639 3.89 -8.06 3.16
N ARG A 640 3.89 -7.72 1.88
CA ARG A 640 5.00 -7.01 1.23
C ARG A 640 5.07 -5.56 1.70
N ASN A 641 3.97 -4.83 1.66
CA ASN A 641 3.91 -3.41 1.93
C ASN A 641 4.23 -3.08 3.39
N MET A 642 3.97 -3.99 4.34
CA MET A 642 4.20 -3.77 5.77
C MET A 642 5.67 -3.45 6.09
N LEU A 643 6.61 -4.21 5.53
CA LEU A 643 8.04 -3.96 5.75
C LEU A 643 8.52 -2.73 4.95
N TYR A 644 8.01 -2.52 3.73
CA TYR A 644 8.30 -1.31 2.95
C TYR A 644 7.81 -0.05 3.67
N PHE A 645 6.61 -0.09 4.27
CA PHE A 645 6.09 1.02 5.06
C PHE A 645 6.95 1.28 6.31
N ALA A 646 7.45 0.25 6.98
CA ALA A 646 8.37 0.41 8.08
C ALA A 646 9.67 1.11 7.65
N TYR A 647 10.26 0.73 6.50
CA TYR A 647 11.41 1.42 5.94
C TYR A 647 11.11 2.85 5.51
N PHE A 648 9.93 3.09 4.91
CA PHE A 648 9.45 4.44 4.62
C PHE A 648 9.47 5.33 5.87
N ARG A 649 8.99 4.83 6.99
CA ARG A 649 8.98 5.56 8.27
C ARG A 649 10.39 5.84 8.82
N ILE A 650 11.33 4.92 8.62
CA ILE A 650 12.72 5.01 9.08
C ILE A 650 13.53 6.03 8.27
N LEU A 651 13.20 6.22 6.99
CA LEU A 651 13.95 7.07 6.08
C LEU A 651 13.78 8.57 6.39
N PRO A 652 14.78 9.42 6.08
CA PRO A 652 14.67 10.87 6.06
C PRO A 652 13.50 11.36 5.20
N SER A 653 12.89 12.48 5.58
CA SER A 653 11.62 12.97 5.00
C SER A 653 11.59 13.04 3.47
N GLU A 654 12.65 13.53 2.82
CA GLU A 654 12.72 13.63 1.35
C GLU A 654 12.91 12.27 0.66
N LEU A 655 13.62 11.35 1.30
CA LEU A 655 13.80 10.01 0.74
C LEU A 655 12.51 9.18 0.82
N ARG A 656 11.57 9.53 1.69
CA ARG A 656 10.27 8.86 1.82
C ARG A 656 9.49 8.91 0.51
N ARG A 657 9.39 10.08 -0.11
CA ARG A 657 8.71 10.23 -1.39
C ARG A 657 9.35 9.40 -2.49
N ILE A 658 10.69 9.40 -2.55
CA ILE A 658 11.44 8.60 -3.53
C ILE A 658 11.23 7.11 -3.29
N PHE A 659 11.19 6.69 -2.04
CA PHE A 659 11.03 5.28 -1.67
C PHE A 659 9.60 4.77 -1.84
N TYR A 660 8.59 5.64 -1.73
CA TYR A 660 7.18 5.26 -1.74
C TYR A 660 6.65 4.82 -3.10
N LEU A 661 6.99 5.51 -4.19
CA LEU A 661 6.68 5.14 -5.56
C LEU A 661 5.23 4.90 -5.93
N GLY A 662 4.35 5.78 -5.49
CA GLY A 662 2.93 5.63 -5.78
C GLY A 662 2.31 4.39 -5.12
N GLY A 663 2.87 3.92 -4.01
CA GLY A 663 2.40 2.72 -3.31
C GLY A 663 2.57 1.41 -4.08
N ARG A 664 3.20 1.45 -5.24
CA ARG A 664 3.32 0.29 -6.12
C ARG A 664 4.36 -0.72 -5.64
N GLY A 665 5.01 -0.46 -4.47
CA GLY A 665 6.05 -1.31 -3.91
C GLY A 665 6.99 -1.75 -4.99
N HIS A 666 7.77 -0.83 -5.52
CA HIS A 666 8.69 -1.07 -6.59
C HIS A 666 8.13 -1.99 -7.70
N TYR A 667 8.82 -2.23 -8.79
CA TYR A 667 8.30 -2.94 -9.96
C TYR A 667 7.76 -4.36 -9.72
N ALA A 668 8.13 -4.96 -8.62
CA ALA A 668 7.87 -6.35 -8.34
C ALA A 668 6.47 -6.67 -7.84
N GLY A 669 5.53 -6.22 -8.45
CA GLY A 669 4.19 -6.67 -8.20
C GLY A 669 3.21 -5.57 -8.50
N ASN A 670 2.45 -5.79 -9.50
CA ASN A 670 1.10 -5.31 -9.53
C ASN A 670 0.55 -5.65 -8.16
N THR A 671 0.46 -4.66 -7.25
CA THR A 671 -0.55 -4.75 -6.22
C THR A 671 -1.80 -5.00 -7.01
N PRO A 672 -2.47 -6.13 -6.85
CA PRO A 672 -3.70 -6.29 -7.54
C PRO A 672 -4.52 -5.07 -7.12
N MET A 673 -4.98 -4.29 -8.06
CA MET A 673 -6.03 -3.29 -7.92
C MET A 673 -7.27 -3.91 -7.23
N GLN A 674 -7.25 -5.20 -6.98
CA GLN A 674 -8.25 -6.07 -6.37
C GLN A 674 -8.57 -5.70 -4.92
N ASP A 675 -7.59 -5.22 -4.13
CA ASP A 675 -7.84 -4.92 -2.71
C ASP A 675 -8.60 -3.61 -2.51
N ILE A 676 -8.35 -2.65 -3.38
CA ILE A 676 -9.12 -1.39 -3.44
C ILE A 676 -10.52 -1.66 -4.02
N LYS A 677 -10.64 -2.65 -4.90
CA LYS A 677 -11.90 -3.00 -5.59
C LYS A 677 -12.88 -3.81 -4.73
N LEU A 678 -12.42 -4.56 -3.74
CA LEU A 678 -13.29 -5.46 -2.99
C LEU A 678 -14.43 -4.73 -2.22
N PRO A 679 -14.21 -3.62 -1.49
CA PRO A 679 -15.28 -2.84 -0.88
C PRO A 679 -16.31 -2.36 -1.91
N PHE A 680 -15.83 -1.77 -3.02
CA PHE A 680 -16.68 -1.36 -4.13
C PHE A 680 -17.51 -2.53 -4.68
N ILE A 681 -16.88 -3.68 -4.99
CA ILE A 681 -17.57 -4.83 -5.58
C ILE A 681 -18.62 -5.38 -4.65
N LYS A 682 -18.38 -5.43 -3.34
CA LYS A 682 -19.37 -5.85 -2.34
C LYS A 682 -20.58 -4.92 -2.34
N ALA A 683 -20.36 -3.61 -2.27
CA ALA A 683 -21.40 -2.61 -2.28
C ALA A 683 -22.18 -2.63 -3.61
N TYR A 684 -21.49 -2.75 -4.73
CA TYR A 684 -22.11 -2.83 -6.06
C TYR A 684 -22.91 -4.12 -6.23
N ASN A 685 -22.40 -5.27 -5.79
CA ASN A 685 -23.16 -6.52 -5.84
C ASN A 685 -24.42 -6.47 -4.97
N ALA A 686 -24.36 -5.88 -3.77
CA ALA A 686 -25.54 -5.67 -2.94
C ALA A 686 -26.58 -4.81 -3.68
N LEU A 687 -26.13 -3.78 -4.39
CA LEU A 687 -27.00 -2.90 -5.18
C LEU A 687 -27.62 -3.64 -6.38
N THR A 688 -26.85 -4.45 -7.12
CA THR A 688 -27.39 -5.26 -8.25
C THR A 688 -28.36 -6.34 -7.81
N LYS A 689 -28.38 -6.67 -6.51
CA LYS A 689 -29.24 -7.71 -5.92
C LYS A 689 -30.43 -7.17 -5.13
N LEU A 690 -30.72 -5.88 -5.21
CA LEU A 690 -31.87 -5.27 -4.50
C LEU A 690 -33.17 -5.99 -4.80
N THR A 691 -33.46 -6.33 -6.06
CA THR A 691 -34.68 -7.05 -6.46
C THR A 691 -34.78 -8.45 -5.88
N ASP A 692 -33.66 -9.16 -5.75
CA ASP A 692 -33.61 -10.50 -5.17
C ASP A 692 -33.94 -10.50 -3.67
N GLU A 693 -33.66 -9.37 -3.00
CA GLU A 693 -33.87 -9.18 -1.56
C GLU A 693 -35.30 -8.70 -1.20
N VAL A 694 -36.16 -8.47 -2.18
CA VAL A 694 -37.56 -8.04 -1.93
C VAL A 694 -38.44 -9.23 -1.59
N ASN A 695 -39.20 -9.08 -0.51
CA ASN A 695 -40.32 -9.93 -0.12
C ASN A 695 -41.61 -9.10 -0.16
N PHE A 696 -42.52 -9.37 -1.12
CA PHE A 696 -43.81 -8.67 -1.20
C PHE A 696 -44.76 -9.17 -0.11
N ILE A 697 -45.39 -8.21 0.55
CA ILE A 697 -46.50 -8.45 1.51
C ILE A 697 -47.78 -7.82 0.99
N GLU A 698 -48.93 -8.43 1.27
CA GLU A 698 -50.20 -7.94 0.74
C GLU A 698 -50.66 -6.65 1.41
N SER A 699 -50.43 -6.48 2.72
CA SER A 699 -50.88 -5.30 3.49
C SER A 699 -49.88 -4.92 4.60
N GLY A 700 -50.09 -3.74 5.18
CA GLY A 700 -49.20 -3.15 6.17
C GLY A 700 -48.21 -2.17 5.53
N ASN A 701 -47.68 -1.25 6.30
CA ASN A 701 -46.73 -0.22 5.81
C ASN A 701 -45.29 -0.69 6.02
N CYS A 702 -44.39 -0.23 5.17
CA CYS A 702 -42.98 -0.62 5.18
C CYS A 702 -42.03 0.58 5.17
N LEU A 703 -41.00 0.52 6.00
CA LEU A 703 -39.82 1.41 5.95
C LEU A 703 -38.59 0.59 5.63
N ASN A 704 -37.94 0.90 4.54
CA ASN A 704 -36.69 0.25 4.11
C ASN A 704 -35.58 1.29 4.05
N ILE A 705 -34.57 1.16 4.92
CA ILE A 705 -33.39 2.02 4.96
C ILE A 705 -32.22 1.21 4.37
N ILE A 706 -31.62 1.74 3.31
CA ILE A 706 -30.59 1.08 2.52
C ILE A 706 -29.37 2.00 2.46
N VAL A 707 -28.27 1.59 3.05
CA VAL A 707 -26.98 2.27 2.91
C VAL A 707 -26.14 1.54 1.87
N ASN A 708 -25.51 2.30 0.98
CA ASN A 708 -24.68 1.73 -0.06
C ASN A 708 -23.44 2.57 -0.32
N GLU A 709 -22.26 1.90 -0.36
CA GLU A 709 -20.94 2.52 -0.51
C GLU A 709 -20.40 2.44 -1.95
N THR A 710 -21.24 2.14 -2.96
CA THR A 710 -20.77 2.04 -4.37
C THR A 710 -20.17 3.35 -4.86
N THR A 711 -20.68 4.49 -4.42
CA THR A 711 -20.23 5.84 -4.79
C THR A 711 -19.02 6.33 -3.97
N HIS A 712 -18.60 5.57 -2.94
CA HIS A 712 -17.51 5.98 -2.03
C HIS A 712 -16.14 5.93 -2.71
N GLU A 713 -15.82 4.88 -3.44
CA GLU A 713 -14.50 4.69 -4.03
C GLU A 713 -14.45 5.07 -5.52
N PRO A 714 -13.48 5.91 -5.93
CA PRO A 714 -13.28 6.24 -7.33
C PRO A 714 -12.64 5.05 -8.05
N ILE A 715 -13.42 4.27 -8.76
CA ILE A 715 -12.91 3.13 -9.52
C ILE A 715 -13.34 3.26 -10.98
N LEU A 716 -12.36 3.24 -11.87
CA LEU A 716 -12.60 2.84 -13.25
C LEU A 716 -12.84 1.34 -13.22
N ALA A 717 -14.10 0.95 -13.32
CA ALA A 717 -14.51 -0.45 -13.28
C ALA A 717 -14.10 -1.21 -14.55
N GLU A 718 -12.93 -0.91 -15.11
CA GLU A 718 -12.42 -1.53 -16.35
C GLU A 718 -12.42 -3.07 -16.29
N ASP A 719 -12.36 -3.65 -15.08
CA ASP A 719 -12.29 -5.09 -14.89
C ASP A 719 -13.56 -5.71 -14.28
N VAL A 720 -14.53 -4.90 -13.82
CA VAL A 720 -15.69 -5.40 -13.08
C VAL A 720 -16.99 -5.29 -13.86
N VAL A 721 -17.15 -4.24 -14.68
CA VAL A 721 -18.37 -4.00 -15.47
C VAL A 721 -18.00 -3.85 -16.93
N THR A 722 -18.10 -4.94 -17.68
CA THR A 722 -17.84 -4.96 -19.13
C THR A 722 -18.93 -4.32 -19.97
N LEU A 723 -20.08 -3.97 -19.38
CA LEU A 723 -21.21 -3.36 -20.06
C LEU A 723 -20.98 -1.84 -20.23
N HIS A 724 -20.97 -1.38 -21.47
CA HIS A 724 -20.90 0.03 -21.88
C HIS A 724 -19.61 0.79 -21.57
N LYS A 725 -18.48 0.10 -21.37
CA LYS A 725 -17.17 0.69 -21.04
C LYS A 725 -16.80 1.88 -21.94
N ASP A 726 -16.81 1.69 -23.26
CA ASP A 726 -16.37 2.74 -24.20
C ASP A 726 -17.30 3.96 -24.19
N PHE A 727 -18.60 3.74 -24.04
CA PHE A 727 -19.59 4.80 -23.93
C PHE A 727 -19.38 5.62 -22.67
N LEU A 728 -19.24 4.97 -21.51
CA LEU A 728 -19.08 5.65 -20.23
C LEU A 728 -17.75 6.41 -20.13
N VAL A 729 -16.67 5.87 -20.68
CA VAL A 729 -15.38 6.57 -20.75
C VAL A 729 -15.48 7.81 -21.64
N GLN A 730 -16.17 7.74 -22.77
CA GLN A 730 -16.39 8.91 -23.63
C GLN A 730 -17.28 9.94 -22.96
N LEU A 731 -18.33 9.50 -22.27
CA LEU A 731 -19.26 10.36 -21.55
C LEU A 731 -18.54 11.10 -20.39
N ALA A 732 -17.77 10.37 -19.59
CA ALA A 732 -16.99 10.97 -18.50
C ALA A 732 -16.04 12.04 -19.03
N LYS A 733 -15.31 11.76 -20.12
CA LYS A 733 -14.42 12.74 -20.77
C LYS A 733 -15.16 13.97 -21.32
N LYS A 734 -16.42 13.84 -21.69
CA LYS A 734 -17.25 14.98 -22.15
C LYS A 734 -17.52 15.96 -21.01
N TYR A 735 -17.80 15.48 -19.82
CA TYR A 735 -18.24 16.31 -18.68
C TYR A 735 -17.12 16.60 -17.69
N CYS A 736 -16.15 15.71 -17.48
CA CYS A 736 -15.15 15.78 -16.43
C CYS A 736 -13.83 16.36 -16.95
N LEU A 737 -13.16 17.18 -16.15
CA LEU A 737 -11.92 17.88 -16.52
C LEU A 737 -10.66 17.16 -16.00
N ASN A 738 -10.80 16.19 -15.09
CA ASN A 738 -9.68 15.41 -14.60
C ASN A 738 -10.09 13.95 -14.35
N LYS A 739 -9.10 13.05 -14.34
CA LYS A 739 -9.29 11.60 -14.19
C LYS A 739 -10.02 11.23 -12.90
N TYR A 740 -9.76 11.93 -11.81
CA TYR A 740 -10.39 11.69 -10.52
C TYR A 740 -11.90 11.93 -10.58
N THR A 741 -12.32 13.02 -11.23
CA THR A 741 -13.75 13.31 -11.48
C THR A 741 -14.38 12.29 -12.42
N GLU A 742 -13.65 11.83 -13.46
CA GLU A 742 -14.12 10.77 -14.37
C GLU A 742 -14.43 9.48 -13.61
N GLU A 743 -13.55 9.06 -12.72
CA GLU A 743 -13.71 7.84 -11.92
C GLU A 743 -14.91 7.92 -10.98
N HIS A 744 -15.13 9.08 -10.33
CA HIS A 744 -16.30 9.29 -9.49
C HIS A 744 -17.61 9.42 -10.29
N PHE A 745 -17.59 10.08 -11.42
CA PHE A 745 -18.74 10.17 -12.31
C PHE A 745 -19.18 8.78 -12.75
N TYR A 746 -18.21 7.92 -13.09
CA TYR A 746 -18.46 6.56 -13.53
C TYR A 746 -19.22 5.72 -12.47
N VAL A 747 -18.76 5.72 -11.23
CA VAL A 747 -19.42 4.94 -10.16
C VAL A 747 -20.78 5.49 -9.80
N ASN A 748 -20.99 6.82 -9.85
CA ASN A 748 -22.30 7.44 -9.66
C ASN A 748 -23.25 7.05 -10.80
N TYR A 749 -22.80 7.08 -12.05
CA TYR A 749 -23.61 6.66 -13.20
C TYR A 749 -24.11 5.23 -13.05
N LEU A 750 -23.22 4.29 -12.73
CA LEU A 750 -23.58 2.89 -12.50
C LEU A 750 -24.59 2.73 -11.34
N THR A 751 -24.39 3.45 -10.27
CA THR A 751 -25.28 3.41 -9.10
C THR A 751 -26.71 3.82 -9.49
N HIS A 752 -26.86 4.90 -10.25
CA HIS A 752 -28.18 5.37 -10.67
C HIS A 752 -28.82 4.46 -11.71
N GLU A 753 -28.06 3.78 -12.56
CA GLU A 753 -28.62 2.74 -13.46
C GLU A 753 -29.13 1.51 -12.68
N GLU A 754 -28.41 1.05 -11.65
CA GLU A 754 -28.88 -0.08 -10.84
C GLU A 754 -30.13 0.29 -10.02
N LEU A 755 -30.19 1.50 -9.46
CA LEU A 755 -31.40 2.01 -8.81
C LEU A 755 -32.56 2.14 -9.81
N ALA A 756 -32.30 2.56 -11.06
CA ALA A 756 -33.31 2.61 -12.11
C ALA A 756 -33.94 1.24 -12.39
N LYS A 757 -33.12 0.17 -12.39
CA LYS A 757 -33.65 -1.20 -12.51
C LYS A 757 -34.56 -1.57 -11.34
N PHE A 758 -34.19 -1.18 -10.13
CA PHE A 758 -35.00 -1.41 -8.94
C PHE A 758 -36.34 -0.62 -9.00
N PHE A 759 -36.32 0.64 -9.45
CA PHE A 759 -37.52 1.43 -9.60
C PHE A 759 -38.46 0.91 -10.71
N THR A 760 -37.87 0.41 -11.81
CA THR A 760 -38.61 -0.29 -12.86
C THR A 760 -39.28 -1.55 -12.30
N PHE A 761 -38.55 -2.33 -11.51
CA PHE A 761 -39.08 -3.52 -10.84
C PHE A 761 -40.27 -3.16 -9.88
N LEU A 762 -40.19 -2.04 -9.14
CA LEU A 762 -41.32 -1.57 -8.33
C LEU A 762 -42.56 -1.17 -9.21
N LYS A 763 -42.34 -0.55 -10.39
CA LYS A 763 -43.39 -0.21 -11.34
C LYS A 763 -44.04 -1.48 -11.91
N GLU A 764 -43.28 -2.46 -12.31
CA GLU A 764 -43.75 -3.74 -12.82
C GLU A 764 -44.60 -4.52 -11.81
N ASN A 765 -44.35 -4.31 -10.52
CA ASN A 765 -45.09 -4.95 -9.42
C ASN A 765 -46.17 -4.05 -8.78
N ASN A 766 -46.51 -2.89 -9.39
CA ASN A 766 -47.49 -1.93 -8.92
C ASN A 766 -47.21 -1.39 -7.49
N CYS A 767 -45.93 -1.29 -7.13
CA CYS A 767 -45.51 -0.79 -5.81
C CYS A 767 -44.73 0.54 -5.92
N TYR A 768 -44.68 1.19 -7.06
CA TYR A 768 -43.94 2.44 -7.25
C TYR A 768 -44.76 3.66 -6.79
N ASP A 769 -46.03 3.71 -7.14
CA ASP A 769 -46.89 4.86 -6.82
C ASP A 769 -47.17 4.98 -5.32
N ASN A 770 -47.39 3.86 -4.64
CA ASN A 770 -47.52 3.80 -3.18
C ASN A 770 -46.19 3.88 -2.42
N SER A 771 -45.09 4.25 -3.11
CA SER A 771 -43.76 4.38 -2.53
C SER A 771 -43.30 5.84 -2.49
N ARG A 772 -42.81 6.26 -1.31
CA ARG A 772 -41.96 7.44 -1.15
C ARG A 772 -40.51 6.99 -1.21
N ILE A 773 -39.67 7.61 -2.05
CA ILE A 773 -38.28 7.26 -2.24
C ILE A 773 -37.42 8.48 -1.97
N ILE A 774 -36.54 8.39 -0.98
CA ILE A 774 -35.57 9.43 -0.60
C ILE A 774 -34.19 8.91 -0.96
N ILE A 775 -33.47 9.63 -1.81
CA ILE A 775 -32.07 9.36 -2.13
C ILE A 775 -31.23 10.51 -1.56
N VAL A 776 -30.34 10.21 -0.65
CA VAL A 776 -29.52 11.20 0.04
C VAL A 776 -28.09 10.70 0.21
N SER A 777 -27.09 11.58 0.08
CA SER A 777 -25.73 11.26 0.49
C SER A 777 -25.40 11.90 1.82
N ASP A 778 -24.47 11.30 2.55
CA ASP A 778 -24.02 11.82 3.84
C ASP A 778 -23.19 13.10 3.68
N HIS A 779 -22.35 13.15 2.65
CA HIS A 779 -21.59 14.34 2.21
C HIS A 779 -21.25 14.23 0.72
N GLY A 780 -20.71 15.30 0.14
CA GLY A 780 -20.20 15.33 -1.22
C GLY A 780 -18.76 14.84 -1.33
N ARG A 781 -18.07 15.26 -2.38
CA ARG A 781 -16.67 14.88 -2.63
C ARG A 781 -15.84 16.10 -3.03
N TYR A 782 -14.60 16.21 -2.49
CA TYR A 782 -13.66 17.27 -2.82
C TYR A 782 -12.99 17.08 -4.19
N GLY A 783 -12.49 18.16 -4.78
CA GLY A 783 -11.61 18.12 -5.94
C GLY A 783 -12.29 17.71 -7.24
N MET A 784 -13.63 17.80 -7.34
CA MET A 784 -14.37 17.54 -8.56
C MET A 784 -14.27 18.73 -9.51
N GLU A 785 -13.92 18.47 -10.75
CA GLU A 785 -13.85 19.50 -11.81
C GLU A 785 -14.66 19.04 -13.02
N MET A 786 -15.72 19.79 -13.34
CA MET A 786 -16.61 19.51 -14.46
C MET A 786 -16.81 20.75 -15.35
N ASN A 787 -17.10 20.48 -16.62
CA ASN A 787 -17.59 21.48 -17.53
C ASN A 787 -18.91 22.06 -16.98
N GLY A 788 -19.05 23.39 -16.97
CA GLY A 788 -20.26 24.07 -16.49
C GLY A 788 -20.24 24.47 -15.02
N MET A 789 -19.26 24.07 -14.21
CA MET A 789 -19.11 24.54 -12.82
C MET A 789 -18.63 25.98 -12.72
N THR A 790 -19.42 26.95 -13.20
CA THR A 790 -19.06 28.38 -13.21
C THR A 790 -18.97 29.01 -11.82
N TRP A 791 -19.55 28.36 -10.82
CA TRP A 791 -19.55 28.77 -9.42
C TRP A 791 -18.25 28.41 -8.69
N LEU A 792 -17.61 27.27 -9.02
CA LEU A 792 -16.45 26.73 -8.32
C LEU A 792 -15.25 27.69 -8.27
N PRO A 793 -14.86 28.38 -9.36
CA PRO A 793 -13.78 29.35 -9.30
C PRO A 793 -13.96 30.47 -8.29
N LYS A 794 -15.19 30.81 -7.93
CA LYS A 794 -15.50 31.85 -6.93
C LYS A 794 -15.04 31.47 -5.51
N PHE A 795 -14.89 30.17 -5.25
CA PHE A 795 -14.42 29.61 -3.98
C PHE A 795 -12.92 29.37 -3.89
N LYS A 796 -12.15 29.79 -4.89
CA LYS A 796 -10.71 29.49 -5.01
C LYS A 796 -9.86 29.92 -3.81
N ASN A 797 -10.30 30.87 -3.04
CA ASN A 797 -9.63 31.39 -1.84
C ASN A 797 -10.32 30.94 -0.54
N ALA A 798 -11.34 30.13 -0.59
CA ALA A 798 -11.96 29.53 0.58
C ALA A 798 -10.95 28.57 1.22
N GLY A 799 -10.85 28.57 2.53
CA GLY A 799 -9.91 27.72 3.27
C GLY A 799 -10.28 26.22 3.26
N PHE A 800 -11.28 25.84 2.44
CA PHE A 800 -11.89 24.53 2.42
C PHE A 800 -12.63 24.32 1.09
N ASP A 801 -12.68 23.11 0.60
CA ASP A 801 -13.42 22.77 -0.62
C ASP A 801 -14.89 22.56 -0.32
N VAL A 802 -15.74 23.51 -0.74
CA VAL A 802 -17.18 23.51 -0.50
C VAL A 802 -17.90 22.32 -1.12
N GLN A 803 -17.37 21.72 -2.18
CA GLN A 803 -17.94 20.54 -2.82
C GLN A 803 -18.15 19.38 -1.86
N TRP A 804 -17.26 19.28 -0.85
CA TRP A 804 -17.35 18.24 0.17
C TRP A 804 -18.56 18.39 1.08
N ALA A 805 -19.09 19.61 1.20
CA ALA A 805 -20.27 19.91 2.00
C ALA A 805 -21.59 19.85 1.21
N ILE A 806 -21.57 19.64 -0.11
CA ILE A 806 -22.75 19.59 -0.97
C ILE A 806 -23.17 18.12 -1.23
N PRO A 807 -24.13 17.58 -0.47
CA PRO A 807 -24.61 16.21 -0.63
C PRO A 807 -25.61 16.09 -1.80
N LEU A 808 -25.81 14.88 -2.31
CA LEU A 808 -26.95 14.54 -3.14
C LEU A 808 -28.21 14.50 -2.28
N MET A 809 -29.32 15.08 -2.76
CA MET A 809 -30.63 14.96 -2.13
C MET A 809 -31.75 14.97 -3.18
N MET A 810 -32.51 13.88 -3.23
CA MET A 810 -33.66 13.71 -4.14
C MET A 810 -34.83 13.05 -3.41
N ILE A 811 -36.03 13.38 -3.79
CA ILE A 811 -37.25 12.75 -3.27
C ILE A 811 -38.25 12.46 -4.40
N LYS A 812 -38.90 11.31 -4.34
CA LYS A 812 -40.12 10.97 -5.03
C LYS A 812 -41.21 10.73 -3.97
N ASP A 813 -42.25 11.51 -3.98
CA ASP A 813 -43.35 11.35 -3.04
C ASP A 813 -44.42 10.35 -3.55
N PHE A 814 -45.34 9.92 -2.69
CA PHE A 814 -46.44 9.05 -3.08
C PHE A 814 -47.21 9.68 -4.25
N ASP A 815 -47.67 8.85 -5.18
CA ASP A 815 -48.39 9.22 -6.40
C ASP A 815 -47.76 10.34 -7.24
N ALA A 816 -46.46 10.63 -7.04
CA ALA A 816 -45.74 11.63 -7.82
C ALA A 816 -45.36 11.08 -9.20
N HIS A 817 -45.64 11.83 -10.25
CA HIS A 817 -45.39 11.51 -11.64
C HIS A 817 -44.73 12.67 -12.40
N GLY A 818 -44.30 12.41 -13.61
CA GLY A 818 -43.70 13.40 -14.50
C GLY A 818 -42.19 13.35 -14.50
N GLU A 819 -41.58 14.28 -15.21
CA GLU A 819 -40.12 14.39 -15.34
C GLU A 819 -39.45 14.88 -14.06
N LEU A 820 -38.14 14.72 -13.97
CA LEU A 820 -37.31 15.24 -12.86
C LEU A 820 -37.56 16.75 -12.68
N LYS A 821 -37.92 17.14 -11.49
CA LYS A 821 -38.03 18.58 -11.10
C LYS A 821 -36.77 18.99 -10.37
N LYS A 822 -36.38 20.25 -10.54
CA LYS A 822 -35.28 20.89 -9.77
C LYS A 822 -35.91 21.87 -8.77
N ASP A 823 -35.40 21.84 -7.55
CA ASP A 823 -35.83 22.72 -6.46
C ASP A 823 -34.60 23.34 -5.79
N ASN A 824 -34.57 24.66 -5.70
CA ASN A 824 -33.48 25.41 -5.10
C ASN A 824 -33.73 25.75 -3.61
N THR A 825 -34.75 25.17 -3.00
CA THR A 825 -34.97 25.29 -1.56
C THR A 825 -33.75 24.86 -0.79
N PHE A 826 -33.29 25.70 0.17
CA PHE A 826 -32.17 25.37 1.00
C PHE A 826 -32.47 24.19 1.92
N MET A 827 -31.81 23.09 1.70
CA MET A 827 -31.99 21.81 2.39
C MET A 827 -30.75 21.37 3.12
N THR A 828 -30.95 20.54 4.14
CA THR A 828 -29.86 19.87 4.84
C THR A 828 -30.11 18.35 4.90
N ILE A 829 -29.06 17.56 5.12
CA ILE A 829 -29.24 16.10 5.30
C ILE A 829 -30.11 15.77 6.53
N ALA A 830 -30.21 16.68 7.54
CA ALA A 830 -31.06 16.51 8.72
C ALA A 830 -32.55 16.68 8.43
N ASP A 831 -32.92 17.12 7.22
CA ASP A 831 -34.32 17.12 6.77
C ASP A 831 -34.82 15.73 6.38
N THR A 832 -33.93 14.73 6.23
CA THR A 832 -34.31 13.36 5.85
C THR A 832 -35.37 12.76 6.78
N PRO A 833 -35.28 12.81 8.12
CA PRO A 833 -36.35 12.34 8.98
C PRO A 833 -37.67 13.12 8.79
N ILE A 834 -37.60 14.44 8.60
CA ILE A 834 -38.79 15.27 8.34
C ILE A 834 -39.53 14.81 7.08
N LEU A 835 -38.77 14.58 6.00
CA LEU A 835 -39.32 14.05 4.76
C LEU A 835 -39.89 12.63 4.93
N ALA A 836 -39.23 11.78 5.72
CA ALA A 836 -39.71 10.43 5.96
C ALA A 836 -41.02 10.38 6.73
N VAL A 837 -41.20 11.27 7.74
CA VAL A 837 -42.40 11.27 8.62
C VAL A 837 -43.50 12.20 8.16
N SER A 838 -43.31 12.99 7.09
CA SER A 838 -44.24 14.06 6.68
C SER A 838 -45.70 13.62 6.46
N ASP A 839 -45.92 12.33 6.26
CA ASP A 839 -47.22 11.71 6.00
C ASP A 839 -47.88 11.09 7.26
N LEU A 840 -47.14 11.09 8.36
CA LEU A 840 -47.67 10.65 9.65
C LEU A 840 -48.46 11.80 10.30
N PRO A 841 -49.45 11.49 11.17
CA PRO A 841 -50.06 12.50 12.05
C PRO A 841 -49.02 13.32 12.81
N GLU A 842 -49.27 14.62 13.01
CA GLU A 842 -48.26 15.51 13.66
C GLU A 842 -47.85 15.00 15.04
N GLU A 843 -48.78 14.41 15.80
CA GLU A 843 -48.52 13.81 17.10
C GLU A 843 -47.59 12.61 17.07
N LEU A 844 -47.36 12.03 15.88
CA LEU A 844 -46.45 10.89 15.66
C LEU A 844 -45.12 11.31 14.99
N GLN A 845 -44.97 12.59 14.59
CA GLN A 845 -43.75 13.14 13.99
C GLN A 845 -42.73 13.56 15.09
N ILE A 846 -42.57 12.71 16.09
CA ILE A 846 -41.80 12.97 17.30
C ILE A 846 -40.57 12.09 17.35
N ASN A 847 -39.40 12.66 17.70
CA ASN A 847 -38.22 11.88 17.99
C ASN A 847 -38.44 11.01 19.25
N PRO A 848 -38.46 9.67 19.14
CA PRO A 848 -38.84 8.79 20.24
C PRO A 848 -37.85 8.78 21.43
N PHE A 849 -36.69 9.43 21.33
CA PHE A 849 -35.75 9.55 22.41
C PHE A 849 -35.88 10.88 23.15
N SER A 850 -36.13 11.98 22.46
CA SER A 850 -36.23 13.30 23.11
C SER A 850 -37.68 13.75 23.38
N GLY A 851 -38.64 13.18 22.69
CA GLY A 851 -40.04 13.59 22.75
C GLY A 851 -40.35 14.91 22.03
N LYS A 852 -39.42 15.46 21.24
CA LYS A 852 -39.59 16.69 20.47
C LYS A 852 -40.01 16.36 19.05
N THR A 853 -40.81 17.28 18.44
CA THR A 853 -41.15 17.11 17.02
C THR A 853 -39.93 17.44 16.16
N PHE A 854 -39.79 16.74 15.01
CA PHE A 854 -38.68 17.01 14.10
C PHE A 854 -38.75 18.46 13.56
N LYS A 855 -39.97 19.02 13.43
CA LYS A 855 -40.16 20.37 12.91
C LYS A 855 -39.73 21.45 13.92
N GLU A 856 -39.99 21.27 15.21
CA GLU A 856 -39.59 22.26 16.23
C GLU A 856 -38.07 22.29 16.43
N THR A 857 -37.36 21.21 16.10
CA THR A 857 -35.89 21.12 16.21
C THR A 857 -35.18 21.64 14.96
N GLN A 858 -35.93 21.89 13.85
CA GLN A 858 -35.36 22.34 12.59
C GLN A 858 -34.72 23.73 12.72
N ASP A 859 -33.43 23.85 12.44
CA ASP A 859 -32.69 25.11 12.37
C ASP A 859 -31.82 25.17 11.11
N LYS A 860 -32.29 25.99 10.15
CA LYS A 860 -31.63 26.25 8.86
C LYS A 860 -31.12 27.69 8.72
N LYS A 861 -31.22 28.52 9.75
CA LYS A 861 -30.82 29.94 9.65
C LYS A 861 -29.34 30.09 9.34
N ILE A 862 -28.54 29.33 10.02
CA ILE A 862 -27.08 29.22 9.76
C ILE A 862 -26.69 27.77 10.01
N VAL A 863 -26.36 27.06 8.95
CA VAL A 863 -25.87 25.67 9.05
C VAL A 863 -24.38 25.69 9.37
N LYS A 864 -23.98 24.93 10.38
CA LYS A 864 -22.59 24.78 10.82
C LYS A 864 -22.03 23.45 10.36
N THR A 865 -21.10 23.49 9.42
CA THR A 865 -20.41 22.32 8.90
C THR A 865 -19.04 22.16 9.56
N MET A 866 -18.85 21.06 10.26
CA MET A 866 -17.57 20.71 10.89
C MET A 866 -16.64 20.10 9.87
N HIS A 867 -15.44 20.66 9.69
CA HIS A 867 -14.42 20.14 8.80
C HIS A 867 -13.33 19.37 9.55
N GLY A 868 -12.84 18.29 8.93
CA GLY A 868 -11.70 17.53 9.44
C GLY A 868 -12.01 16.67 10.67
N ILE A 869 -13.22 16.10 10.76
CA ILE A 869 -13.51 15.04 11.73
C ILE A 869 -12.55 13.86 11.47
N PHE A 870 -12.07 13.27 12.57
CA PHE A 870 -11.29 12.06 12.47
C PHE A 870 -12.18 10.90 11.95
N TRP A 871 -11.86 10.36 10.77
CA TRP A 871 -12.72 9.42 10.04
C TRP A 871 -12.90 8.06 10.75
N ASP A 872 -11.90 7.61 11.51
CA ASP A 872 -11.93 6.29 12.16
C ASP A 872 -12.80 6.32 13.42
N ALA A 873 -14.05 5.88 13.30
CA ALA A 873 -15.02 5.81 14.41
C ALA A 873 -14.53 4.91 15.55
N THR A 874 -13.78 3.84 15.25
CA THR A 874 -13.31 2.90 16.29
C THR A 874 -12.43 3.59 17.33
N LYS A 875 -11.66 4.61 16.92
CA LYS A 875 -10.82 5.41 17.81
C LYS A 875 -11.61 6.44 18.61
N GLN A 876 -12.81 6.79 18.16
CA GLN A 876 -13.69 7.74 18.81
C GLN A 876 -14.68 7.07 19.78
N ARG A 877 -14.72 5.73 19.82
CA ARG A 877 -15.69 4.95 20.59
C ARG A 877 -15.81 5.34 22.06
N ASN A 878 -14.70 5.69 22.68
CA ASN A 878 -14.65 6.09 24.10
C ASN A 878 -14.61 7.60 24.31
N LEU A 879 -14.84 8.41 23.26
CA LEU A 879 -14.90 9.85 23.36
C LEU A 879 -16.35 10.30 23.59
N THR A 880 -16.50 11.49 24.16
CA THR A 880 -17.81 12.15 24.33
C THR A 880 -18.03 13.28 23.32
N ARG A 881 -16.98 13.69 22.61
CA ARG A 881 -17.03 14.74 21.56
C ARG A 881 -16.21 14.28 20.35
N PHE A 882 -16.62 14.73 19.16
CA PHE A 882 -15.87 14.42 17.95
C PHE A 882 -14.44 14.94 18.00
N ALA A 883 -13.48 14.05 17.70
CA ALA A 883 -12.10 14.43 17.49
C ALA A 883 -11.95 15.09 16.12
N GLN A 884 -11.39 16.30 16.08
CA GLN A 884 -11.07 17.03 14.85
C GLN A 884 -9.58 17.02 14.59
N VAL A 885 -9.21 16.80 13.31
CA VAL A 885 -7.82 16.96 12.86
C VAL A 885 -7.48 18.45 12.69
N GLN A 886 -8.47 19.24 12.27
CA GLN A 886 -8.38 20.69 12.15
C GLN A 886 -9.60 21.31 12.84
N ASP A 887 -9.37 22.28 13.71
CA ASP A 887 -10.44 23.01 14.39
C ASP A 887 -10.99 24.09 13.45
N LEU A 888 -11.74 23.65 12.44
CA LEU A 888 -12.31 24.50 11.40
C LEU A 888 -13.80 24.21 11.25
N TRP A 889 -14.60 25.31 11.31
CA TRP A 889 -16.02 25.30 11.04
C TRP A 889 -16.36 26.21 9.86
N ALA A 890 -17.20 25.73 8.98
CA ALA A 890 -17.83 26.53 7.95
C ALA A 890 -19.28 26.85 8.36
N TYR A 891 -19.74 28.03 8.03
CA TYR A 891 -21.09 28.50 8.30
C TYR A 891 -21.71 28.89 6.97
N VAL A 892 -22.92 28.40 6.67
CA VAL A 892 -23.61 28.69 5.42
C VAL A 892 -25.08 28.91 5.67
N HIS A 893 -25.68 29.79 4.84
CA HIS A 893 -27.11 30.08 4.82
C HIS A 893 -27.59 30.24 3.38
N ASP A 894 -28.90 30.15 3.16
CA ASP A 894 -29.68 30.43 1.95
C ASP A 894 -29.20 29.70 0.68
N ASN A 895 -27.97 29.86 0.21
CA ASN A 895 -27.50 29.27 -1.04
C ASN A 895 -26.04 28.82 -0.97
N VAL A 896 -25.80 27.51 -1.14
CA VAL A 896 -24.47 26.89 -1.07
C VAL A 896 -23.53 27.28 -2.24
N TYR A 897 -24.06 27.76 -3.36
CA TYR A 897 -23.31 28.15 -4.55
C TYR A 897 -22.88 29.62 -4.55
N ASP A 898 -23.27 30.38 -3.54
CA ASP A 898 -22.91 31.78 -3.37
C ASP A 898 -21.78 31.92 -2.29
N PRO A 899 -20.58 32.36 -2.66
CA PRO A 899 -19.48 32.56 -1.71
C PRO A 899 -19.82 33.51 -0.57
N ASP A 900 -20.68 34.51 -0.81
CA ASP A 900 -21.03 35.54 0.19
C ASP A 900 -21.89 34.95 1.32
N ASN A 901 -22.54 33.81 1.09
CA ASN A 901 -23.29 33.08 2.09
C ASN A 901 -22.44 32.19 2.99
N TRP A 902 -21.13 32.08 2.69
CA TRP A 902 -20.20 31.26 3.47
C TRP A 902 -19.29 32.12 4.34
N SER A 903 -19.08 31.67 5.57
CA SER A 903 -18.07 32.21 6.47
C SER A 903 -17.32 31.09 7.17
N TRP A 904 -16.11 31.40 7.68
CA TRP A 904 -15.21 30.40 8.26
C TRP A 904 -14.75 30.86 9.63
N GLY A 905 -14.69 29.95 10.59
CA GLY A 905 -14.22 30.25 11.94
C GLY A 905 -13.51 29.06 12.58
N ARG A 906 -12.60 29.35 13.50
CA ARG A 906 -12.09 28.36 14.43
C ARG A 906 -12.92 28.44 15.70
N THR A 907 -13.19 27.31 16.35
CA THR A 907 -13.83 27.30 17.66
C THR A 907 -12.95 28.13 18.61
N LYS A 908 -13.48 29.18 19.19
CA LYS A 908 -12.81 29.82 20.33
C LYS A 908 -12.72 28.74 21.40
N ARG A 909 -11.51 28.36 21.79
CA ARG A 909 -11.32 27.51 22.95
C ARG A 909 -11.79 28.31 24.16
N GLU A 910 -12.97 27.95 24.69
CA GLU A 910 -13.42 28.35 26.00
C GLU A 910 -12.55 27.66 27.05
#